data_70e11a4baed781badb26386c27b96169
#
_entry.id   70e11a4baed781badb26386c27b96169
#
_cell.length_a   1.000
_cell.length_b   1.000
_cell.length_c   1.000
_cell.angle_alpha   90.00
_cell.angle_beta   90.00
_cell.angle_gamma   90.00
#
_symmetry.space_group_name_H-M   'P 1'
#
loop_
_entity.id
_entity.type
_entity.pdbx_description
1 polymer ?
#
loop_
_entity_poly.entity_id
_entity_poly.type
_entity_poly.pdbx_seq_one_letter_code
_entity_poly.pdbx_strand_id
1 'polypeptide(L)'
;MSNFAINCSKYLLFAGVLFLFTSVNGQVVINEFSCSNYSLNIGGDNEDYIEFYNPAAVAEDVGGYFLSDNPLNPDKFEIPAGTFVPAGGYLLVMCSGEGELLTNLYLGGNLNTNFKINQCAGESIVFSDPSESIIEQYDFVSTFGTTQADHSWARDVDGAAVWSICTNPSPAASNTAGMFAGYAPTPVFSSEAGFYAGGVDIFMNVPAGYEVRYTTDGYAPNAGSTLYTGTINILTTTVLRAYMIDLAGNESPSFIETNTYFTGADSHTIAVVSVSGDNQEDGAWPGGGGDEPMHIEFFQSNGMFRVEATGDSNEHGNDSNAYGQRGFDYVTRDQMGYDYAIEAQLFSEKQRDKYQRIIFKAAANDNYPFEPGAHIRDSYVHTLSHKANLHMDERTSESCIVYLNGQYWGVYDYREKVDDIDFTTEYYDQPRHFVDFLKTWGGTWEEYGSGDDWYSLVTFVTGQDMTVDANYDYAISQLHPMSLIDYFVLNSYVVCMDWLNWNTAWWRGRHPEGGAKRWRYALWDMDATFGHYINYTGVPDTGSGADPCNPEAMGNVGGQGHIPVLNALMTNETFYTTYINRWADLGNTYFTCDYMHTVLDSMVLVIEPEMPRQCDRWGGDVAGWQVELQQLRDFIDERCESELMSGMEDCYDITTVTLTVEIVGMGDVEINSIDIVPAMSPFSGFYFEEIPVTLTAEENYGVQFLFWEIVSGTAVLADPTDVLWTLDLSGDLTVIAHFGIPVPPEDVVFNVEPIGSGGIVVDGVSIDSYPSTESLTVSGHTIQAVSSGQWWQFSHWSSTPNENVVSPDMNASNANLEIAVPGVVTAYFTYIEHTELEVEVQPAQAGAVSIYNTAYVDDYWTSGLVTNGPLIFRAIEADQWEFDRWIVQETEPSPNDRNLEMALNLEGVPFESVVALFKEVEFSLFIPNAFTPDNDGVNDSFLPLGQGFTADQYRFTVLNRWGEVVFDTTNPEIPWIGQNSSAGGNHFVPDGVYMYTVTALGSHDLSSSTFRGCVTVVR
;
A
#
# COMPACT_ATOMS: atom_id res chain seq x y z
N MET A 1 26.94 21.16 -61.89
CA MET A 1 28.21 21.82 -61.63
C MET A 1 28.63 21.44 -60.25
N SER A 2 29.50 20.59 -60.28
CA SER A 2 30.83 20.24 -59.85
C SER A 2 30.85 19.70 -58.42
N ASN A 3 30.96 18.43 -58.30
CA ASN A 3 32.18 17.64 -58.00
C ASN A 3 32.96 18.18 -56.79
N PHE A 4 33.05 17.38 -55.75
CA PHE A 4 34.34 16.90 -55.26
C PHE A 4 34.18 15.61 -54.44
N ALA A 5 34.63 14.51 -55.05
CA ALA A 5 34.96 13.28 -54.35
C ALA A 5 36.36 13.42 -53.80
N ILE A 6 36.60 13.00 -52.55
CA ILE A 6 37.94 12.63 -52.10
C ILE A 6 37.88 11.27 -51.43
N ASN A 7 38.50 10.32 -52.05
CA ASN A 7 38.98 9.08 -51.50
C ASN A 7 39.89 9.33 -50.31
N CYS A 8 39.80 8.59 -49.26
CA CYS A 8 40.89 8.31 -48.38
C CYS A 8 40.90 6.87 -47.87
N SER A 9 41.95 6.28 -48.27
CA SER A 9 42.40 4.89 -48.10
C SER A 9 42.75 4.57 -46.66
N LYS A 10 42.35 3.37 -46.25
CA LYS A 10 42.95 2.45 -45.26
C LYS A 10 44.22 2.94 -44.54
N TYR A 11 44.10 3.05 -43.22
CA TYR A 11 45.12 2.64 -42.25
C TYR A 11 44.52 1.84 -41.13
N LEU A 12 44.65 0.51 -41.17
CA LEU A 12 44.58 -0.34 -39.99
C LEU A 12 45.75 0.02 -39.07
N LEU A 13 45.50 0.75 -38.02
CA LEU A 13 46.35 0.76 -36.85
C LEU A 13 45.79 -0.23 -35.85
N PHE A 14 46.40 -1.40 -35.73
CA PHE A 14 46.30 -2.26 -34.59
C PHE A 14 46.97 -1.53 -33.43
N ALA A 15 46.20 -0.75 -32.67
CA ALA A 15 46.56 -0.36 -31.34
C ALA A 15 46.24 -1.56 -30.44
N GLY A 16 47.29 -2.37 -30.20
CA GLY A 16 47.27 -3.31 -29.10
C GLY A 16 47.12 -2.52 -27.83
N VAL A 17 45.94 -2.50 -27.30
CA VAL A 17 45.71 -2.11 -25.91
C VAL A 17 46.33 -3.23 -25.09
N LEU A 18 47.59 -2.97 -24.69
CA LEU A 18 48.23 -3.69 -23.62
C LEU A 18 47.40 -3.38 -22.37
N PHE A 19 46.52 -4.27 -21.99
CA PHE A 19 45.95 -4.29 -20.65
C PHE A 19 47.14 -4.54 -19.72
N LEU A 20 47.71 -3.47 -19.25
CA LEU A 20 48.46 -3.52 -18.02
C LEU A 20 47.42 -3.93 -16.95
N PHE A 21 47.44 -5.20 -16.64
CA PHE A 21 47.00 -5.67 -15.35
C PHE A 21 47.93 -5.00 -14.35
N THR A 22 47.60 -3.76 -13.95
CA THR A 22 47.99 -3.29 -12.64
C THR A 22 47.24 -4.21 -11.71
N SER A 23 47.93 -5.16 -11.10
CA SER A 23 47.45 -5.76 -9.87
C SER A 23 47.15 -4.60 -8.95
N VAL A 24 45.86 -4.28 -8.80
CA VAL A 24 45.38 -3.48 -7.68
C VAL A 24 45.58 -4.41 -6.49
N ASN A 25 46.74 -4.35 -5.90
CA ASN A 25 47.04 -5.06 -4.67
C ASN A 25 46.32 -4.31 -3.56
N GLY A 26 45.29 -4.90 -3.05
CA GLY A 26 44.87 -4.71 -1.68
C GLY A 26 43.75 -3.74 -1.37
N GLN A 27 42.87 -3.44 -2.33
CA GLN A 27 41.63 -2.71 -1.94
C GLN A 27 40.63 -3.69 -1.32
N VAL A 28 40.11 -3.35 -0.13
CA VAL A 28 38.97 -4.03 0.48
C VAL A 28 37.76 -3.92 -0.46
N VAL A 29 37.05 -5.00 -0.66
CA VAL A 29 35.89 -5.08 -1.55
C VAL A 29 34.70 -5.68 -0.81
N ILE A 30 33.48 -5.32 -1.22
CA ILE A 30 32.29 -6.04 -0.80
C ILE A 30 32.36 -7.44 -1.42
N ASN A 31 32.23 -8.47 -0.60
CA ASN A 31 32.41 -9.87 -0.95
C ASN A 31 31.12 -10.67 -1.01
N GLU A 32 30.23 -10.42 -0.06
CA GLU A 32 28.90 -11.00 0.04
C GLU A 32 27.95 -9.99 0.65
N PHE A 33 26.70 -10.01 0.26
CA PHE A 33 25.65 -9.27 0.95
C PHE A 33 24.33 -10.03 0.86
N SER A 34 23.55 -9.95 1.93
CA SER A 34 22.19 -10.47 1.96
C SER A 34 21.22 -9.35 2.34
N CYS A 35 20.22 -9.16 1.50
CA CYS A 35 19.07 -8.28 1.72
C CYS A 35 17.80 -9.12 1.90
N SER A 36 17.98 -10.40 2.13
CA SER A 36 16.94 -11.41 2.28
C SER A 36 17.20 -12.34 3.46
N ASN A 37 17.93 -11.86 4.46
CA ASN A 37 18.22 -12.65 5.66
C ASN A 37 16.96 -12.76 6.52
N TYR A 38 16.22 -13.84 6.33
CA TYR A 38 14.97 -14.12 7.03
C TYR A 38 15.16 -14.97 8.28
N SER A 39 15.99 -16.01 8.21
CA SER A 39 16.15 -16.97 9.31
C SER A 39 17.59 -17.20 9.77
N LEU A 40 18.59 -16.74 9.02
CA LEU A 40 19.99 -16.97 9.37
C LEU A 40 20.40 -16.09 10.56
N ASN A 41 20.56 -16.71 11.71
CA ASN A 41 20.96 -16.00 12.93
C ASN A 41 22.45 -15.69 12.95
N ILE A 42 22.80 -14.40 12.91
CA ILE A 42 24.17 -13.89 12.94
C ILE A 42 24.36 -13.07 14.22
N GLY A 43 25.12 -13.60 15.15
CA GLY A 43 25.43 -12.87 16.38
C GLY A 43 24.26 -12.69 17.35
N GLY A 44 23.16 -13.40 17.13
CA GLY A 44 21.96 -13.35 17.96
C GLY A 44 20.76 -12.70 17.27
N ASP A 45 20.93 -12.25 16.02
CA ASP A 45 19.92 -11.58 15.24
C ASP A 45 19.85 -12.07 13.80
N ASN A 46 18.76 -11.77 13.07
CA ASN A 46 18.51 -12.16 11.67
C ASN A 46 18.53 -10.95 10.73
N GLU A 47 19.26 -9.90 11.05
CA GLU A 47 19.33 -8.71 10.23
C GLU A 47 20.14 -8.94 8.94
N ASP A 48 19.85 -8.18 7.91
CA ASP A 48 20.61 -8.14 6.68
C ASP A 48 22.06 -7.74 6.94
N TYR A 49 22.95 -8.08 6.00
CA TYR A 49 24.35 -7.82 6.19
C TYR A 49 25.11 -7.50 4.91
N ILE A 50 26.23 -6.78 5.07
CA ILE A 50 27.25 -6.57 4.07
C ILE A 50 28.56 -7.14 4.60
N GLU A 51 29.22 -7.99 3.81
CA GLU A 51 30.52 -8.54 4.11
C GLU A 51 31.62 -7.93 3.25
N PHE A 52 32.68 -7.48 3.88
CA PHE A 52 33.90 -7.05 3.21
C PHE A 52 34.96 -8.13 3.27
N TYR A 53 35.74 -8.25 2.19
CA TYR A 53 36.93 -9.09 2.13
C TYR A 53 38.17 -8.25 1.81
N ASN A 54 39.28 -8.56 2.51
CA ASN A 54 40.56 -7.95 2.27
C ASN A 54 41.49 -8.95 1.54
N PRO A 55 41.73 -8.79 0.23
CA PRO A 55 42.64 -9.65 -0.52
C PRO A 55 44.12 -9.39 -0.22
N ALA A 56 44.46 -8.35 0.55
CA ALA A 56 45.80 -7.99 0.88
C ALA A 56 46.44 -8.92 1.94
N ALA A 57 47.75 -8.93 1.96
CA ALA A 57 48.55 -9.68 2.94
C ALA A 57 48.70 -8.95 4.29
N VAL A 58 48.10 -7.76 4.44
CA VAL A 58 48.09 -6.95 5.65
C VAL A 58 46.67 -6.52 5.98
N ALA A 59 46.43 -6.24 7.25
CA ALA A 59 45.11 -5.68 7.64
C ALA A 59 44.97 -4.27 7.07
N GLU A 60 43.77 -3.95 6.59
CA GLU A 60 43.41 -2.67 5.98
C GLU A 60 42.46 -1.89 6.91
N ASP A 61 42.76 -0.62 7.16
CA ASP A 61 41.91 0.28 7.95
C ASP A 61 40.84 0.88 7.06
N VAL A 62 39.60 0.58 7.36
CA VAL A 62 38.41 1.14 6.68
C VAL A 62 37.66 2.17 7.54
N GLY A 63 38.27 2.59 8.65
CA GLY A 63 37.71 3.66 9.48
C GLY A 63 37.61 4.98 8.73
N GLY A 64 36.46 5.66 8.81
CA GLY A 64 36.15 6.88 8.08
C GLY A 64 35.68 6.68 6.64
N TYR A 65 35.54 5.42 6.18
CA TYR A 65 34.78 5.10 4.95
C TYR A 65 33.29 5.11 5.24
N PHE A 66 32.48 5.16 4.20
CA PHE A 66 31.04 5.27 4.35
C PHE A 66 30.30 4.10 3.70
N LEU A 67 29.15 3.76 4.32
CA LEU A 67 28.14 2.86 3.77
C LEU A 67 26.80 3.59 3.62
N SER A 68 26.06 3.27 2.59
CA SER A 68 24.73 3.81 2.36
C SER A 68 23.85 2.82 1.59
N ASP A 69 22.53 2.96 1.76
CA ASP A 69 21.50 2.36 0.94
C ASP A 69 21.09 3.26 -0.26
N ASN A 70 21.64 4.46 -0.33
CA ASN A 70 21.24 5.48 -1.31
C ASN A 70 22.47 6.18 -1.94
N PRO A 71 22.68 6.03 -3.25
CA PRO A 71 23.83 6.67 -3.94
C PRO A 71 23.77 8.21 -3.96
N LEU A 72 22.61 8.81 -3.69
CA LEU A 72 22.48 10.27 -3.56
C LEU A 72 22.90 10.79 -2.17
N ASN A 73 23.07 9.90 -1.21
CA ASN A 73 23.54 10.18 0.14
C ASN A 73 24.65 9.17 0.53
N PRO A 74 25.81 9.20 -0.11
CA PRO A 74 26.83 8.15 0.02
C PRO A 74 27.52 8.11 1.38
N ASP A 75 27.38 9.15 2.22
CA ASP A 75 27.98 9.34 3.54
C ASP A 75 27.00 9.00 4.70
N LYS A 76 25.94 8.26 4.43
CA LYS A 76 24.86 7.99 5.40
C LYS A 76 25.32 7.32 6.70
N PHE A 77 26.32 6.44 6.64
CA PHE A 77 26.91 5.76 7.79
C PHE A 77 28.43 5.78 7.71
N GLU A 78 29.09 6.46 8.64
CA GLU A 78 30.56 6.47 8.75
C GLU A 78 31.05 5.24 9.53
N ILE A 79 31.91 4.44 8.91
CA ILE A 79 32.58 3.32 9.58
C ILE A 79 33.49 3.86 10.69
N PRO A 80 33.36 3.41 11.94
CA PRO A 80 34.13 3.95 13.07
C PRO A 80 35.64 3.88 12.87
N ALA A 81 36.34 4.93 13.29
CA ALA A 81 37.80 5.00 13.20
C ALA A 81 38.49 3.81 13.90
N GLY A 82 39.44 3.19 13.26
CA GLY A 82 40.18 2.04 13.77
C GLY A 82 39.47 0.70 13.50
N THR A 83 38.53 0.69 12.57
CA THR A 83 37.92 -0.55 12.08
C THR A 83 38.81 -1.17 11.00
N PHE A 84 39.28 -2.38 11.21
CA PHE A 84 40.18 -3.08 10.32
C PHE A 84 39.54 -4.31 9.70
N VAL A 85 39.79 -4.52 8.40
CA VAL A 85 39.55 -5.80 7.73
C VAL A 85 40.87 -6.61 7.80
N PRO A 86 40.88 -7.80 8.47
CA PRO A 86 42.11 -8.60 8.60
C PRO A 86 42.70 -9.01 7.27
N ALA A 87 44.00 -9.26 7.22
CA ALA A 87 44.67 -9.75 6.02
C ALA A 87 44.06 -11.10 5.55
N GLY A 88 43.55 -11.16 4.34
CA GLY A 88 42.86 -12.34 3.80
C GLY A 88 41.65 -12.74 4.60
N GLY A 89 41.04 -11.81 5.33
CA GLY A 89 39.91 -12.02 6.22
C GLY A 89 38.73 -11.11 5.88
N TYR A 90 37.72 -11.15 6.73
CA TYR A 90 36.41 -10.55 6.51
C TYR A 90 36.08 -9.54 7.61
N LEU A 91 35.22 -8.59 7.25
CA LEU A 91 34.49 -7.71 8.16
C LEU A 91 33.01 -7.80 7.82
N LEU A 92 32.22 -8.19 8.78
CA LEU A 92 30.78 -8.27 8.65
C LEU A 92 30.13 -7.02 9.25
N VAL A 93 29.21 -6.42 8.51
CA VAL A 93 28.44 -5.25 8.92
C VAL A 93 26.95 -5.61 8.85
N MET A 94 26.26 -5.50 9.97
CA MET A 94 24.82 -5.74 10.07
C MET A 94 24.05 -4.49 9.67
N CYS A 95 22.91 -4.64 8.98
CA CYS A 95 22.12 -3.52 8.46
C CYS A 95 20.74 -3.45 9.16
N SER A 96 20.73 -3.23 10.48
CA SER A 96 19.50 -3.20 11.27
C SER A 96 18.78 -1.84 11.30
N GLY A 97 19.46 -0.76 10.90
CA GLY A 97 18.93 0.59 11.05
C GLY A 97 19.08 1.18 12.46
N GLU A 98 19.67 0.47 13.39
CA GLU A 98 19.78 0.87 14.81
C GLU A 98 21.15 1.46 15.20
N GLY A 99 22.06 1.60 14.24
CA GLY A 99 23.44 2.00 14.51
C GLY A 99 23.61 3.32 15.24
N GLU A 100 22.73 4.29 15.07
CA GLU A 100 22.77 5.58 15.78
C GLU A 100 22.35 5.48 17.24
N LEU A 101 21.54 4.48 17.59
CA LEU A 101 20.96 4.31 18.93
C LEU A 101 21.79 3.41 19.82
N LEU A 102 22.59 2.54 19.22
CA LEU A 102 23.42 1.60 19.97
C LEU A 102 24.62 2.31 20.58
N THR A 103 24.77 2.25 21.89
CA THR A 103 25.91 2.84 22.61
C THR A 103 27.27 2.28 22.18
N ASN A 104 27.27 1.12 21.49
CA ASN A 104 28.47 0.43 21.05
C ASN A 104 28.55 0.24 19.52
N LEU A 105 27.57 0.61 18.73
CA LEU A 105 27.49 0.36 17.28
C LEU A 105 27.68 -1.11 16.85
N TYR A 106 27.53 -2.07 17.76
CA TYR A 106 27.78 -3.47 17.50
C TYR A 106 26.61 -4.35 17.92
N LEU A 107 26.11 -5.17 16.98
CA LEU A 107 25.13 -6.21 17.20
C LEU A 107 25.83 -7.57 17.13
N GLY A 108 25.70 -8.38 18.22
CA GLY A 108 26.38 -9.67 18.29
C GLY A 108 27.93 -9.62 18.12
N GLY A 109 28.55 -8.46 18.30
CA GLY A 109 29.99 -8.22 18.08
C GLY A 109 30.33 -7.71 16.68
N ASN A 110 29.36 -7.60 15.78
CA ASN A 110 29.53 -7.05 14.43
C ASN A 110 29.14 -5.58 14.37
N LEU A 111 29.77 -4.83 13.49
CA LEU A 111 29.41 -3.44 13.20
C LEU A 111 27.97 -3.35 12.71
N ASN A 112 27.25 -2.29 13.06
CA ASN A 112 25.85 -2.13 12.72
C ASN A 112 25.58 -0.74 12.12
N THR A 113 24.84 -0.69 11.00
CA THR A 113 24.49 0.55 10.32
C THR A 113 23.27 1.23 10.91
N ASN A 114 23.09 2.52 10.59
CA ASN A 114 21.90 3.31 10.89
C ASN A 114 20.81 3.20 9.80
N PHE A 115 20.92 2.25 8.88
CA PHE A 115 19.96 1.96 7.82
C PHE A 115 19.76 0.45 7.67
N LYS A 116 18.60 0.05 7.19
CA LYS A 116 18.29 -1.28 6.66
C LYS A 116 18.49 -1.28 5.15
N ILE A 117 18.53 -2.46 4.56
CA ILE A 117 18.59 -2.64 3.11
C ILE A 117 17.31 -3.30 2.66
N ASN A 118 16.58 -2.64 1.74
CA ASN A 118 15.36 -3.18 1.16
C ASN A 118 15.57 -3.47 -0.33
N GLN A 119 15.62 -4.76 -0.68
CA GLN A 119 15.85 -5.18 -2.06
C GLN A 119 14.67 -4.91 -3.00
N CYS A 120 13.45 -4.78 -2.47
CA CYS A 120 12.23 -4.57 -3.25
C CYS A 120 11.89 -3.08 -3.42
N ALA A 121 12.44 -2.18 -2.60
CA ALA A 121 12.22 -0.73 -2.69
C ALA A 121 13.13 -0.01 -3.71
N GLY A 122 13.99 -0.75 -4.42
CA GLY A 122 14.89 -0.16 -5.43
C GLY A 122 16.10 0.56 -4.85
N GLU A 123 16.52 0.19 -3.66
CA GLU A 123 17.72 0.70 -2.99
C GLU A 123 19.01 0.17 -3.63
N SER A 124 20.14 0.64 -3.14
CA SER A 124 21.48 0.26 -3.58
C SER A 124 22.39 0.02 -2.39
N ILE A 125 23.38 -0.83 -2.53
CA ILE A 125 24.49 -0.88 -1.57
C ILE A 125 25.60 0.00 -2.11
N VAL A 126 26.01 1.00 -1.33
CA VAL A 126 27.04 1.98 -1.68
C VAL A 126 28.16 1.94 -0.67
N PHE A 127 29.39 1.77 -1.15
CA PHE A 127 30.61 1.87 -0.37
C PHE A 127 31.45 3.03 -0.90
N SER A 128 31.80 3.98 -0.05
CA SER A 128 32.48 5.22 -0.40
C SER A 128 33.76 5.43 0.43
N ASP A 129 34.72 6.12 -0.16
CA ASP A 129 35.95 6.52 0.53
C ASP A 129 35.70 7.72 1.47
N PRO A 130 36.70 8.11 2.31
CA PRO A 130 36.56 9.26 3.21
C PRO A 130 36.38 10.63 2.52
N SER A 131 36.45 10.69 1.21
CA SER A 131 36.10 11.86 0.39
C SER A 131 34.71 11.78 -0.23
N GLU A 132 33.90 10.84 0.20
CA GLU A 132 32.57 10.55 -0.31
C GLU A 132 32.52 10.06 -1.77
N SER A 133 33.68 9.67 -2.32
CA SER A 133 33.75 9.08 -3.66
C SER A 133 33.31 7.61 -3.61
N ILE A 134 32.31 7.26 -4.40
CA ILE A 134 31.80 5.89 -4.48
C ILE A 134 32.91 4.98 -5.05
N ILE A 135 33.22 3.93 -4.29
CA ILE A 135 34.17 2.88 -4.66
C ILE A 135 33.46 1.71 -5.31
N GLU A 136 32.36 1.26 -4.68
CA GLU A 136 31.50 0.19 -5.16
C GLU A 136 30.03 0.59 -4.98
N GLN A 137 29.21 0.29 -5.96
CA GLN A 137 27.75 0.48 -5.93
C GLN A 137 27.08 -0.74 -6.55
N TYR A 138 26.06 -1.24 -5.88
CA TYR A 138 25.29 -2.40 -6.29
C TYR A 138 23.79 -2.08 -6.23
N ASP A 139 23.20 -1.88 -7.41
CA ASP A 139 21.80 -1.51 -7.56
C ASP A 139 20.94 -2.77 -7.74
N PHE A 140 19.88 -2.91 -6.97
CA PHE A 140 18.97 -4.07 -7.04
C PHE A 140 18.13 -4.05 -8.32
N VAL A 141 17.64 -2.89 -8.74
CA VAL A 141 16.76 -2.79 -9.93
C VAL A 141 17.53 -3.02 -11.23
N SER A 142 18.76 -2.50 -11.35
CA SER A 142 19.45 -2.46 -12.64
C SER A 142 20.52 -3.53 -12.84
N THR A 143 21.00 -4.17 -11.75
CA THR A 143 22.21 -5.00 -11.83
C THR A 143 22.04 -6.39 -11.21
N PHE A 144 21.45 -6.47 -10.01
CA PHE A 144 21.44 -7.71 -9.23
C PHE A 144 20.07 -8.41 -9.20
N GLY A 145 18.97 -7.67 -9.12
CA GLY A 145 17.64 -8.21 -8.84
C GLY A 145 17.49 -8.70 -7.39
N THR A 146 16.27 -9.09 -7.05
CA THR A 146 15.94 -9.60 -5.71
C THR A 146 16.44 -11.03 -5.52
N THR A 147 16.66 -11.41 -4.27
CA THR A 147 16.98 -12.79 -3.86
C THR A 147 15.84 -13.41 -3.09
N GLN A 148 15.71 -14.73 -3.16
CA GLN A 148 14.80 -15.49 -2.30
C GLN A 148 15.29 -15.44 -0.84
N ALA A 149 14.39 -15.70 0.11
CA ALA A 149 14.71 -15.70 1.53
C ALA A 149 15.94 -16.57 1.85
N ASP A 150 16.80 -16.05 2.72
CA ASP A 150 18.06 -16.68 3.15
C ASP A 150 19.08 -16.93 2.04
N HIS A 151 18.94 -16.25 0.90
CA HIS A 151 19.99 -16.24 -0.12
C HIS A 151 20.83 -14.96 -0.01
N SER A 152 21.98 -14.94 -0.66
CA SER A 152 22.83 -13.77 -0.78
C SER A 152 23.33 -13.59 -2.20
N TRP A 153 23.81 -12.40 -2.52
CA TRP A 153 24.71 -12.17 -3.61
C TRP A 153 26.13 -12.30 -3.10
N ALA A 154 26.92 -13.18 -3.70
CA ALA A 154 28.28 -13.44 -3.29
C ALA A 154 29.21 -13.51 -4.50
N ARG A 155 30.47 -13.11 -4.32
CA ARG A 155 31.47 -13.32 -5.36
C ARG A 155 31.79 -14.81 -5.48
N ASP A 156 31.92 -15.33 -6.69
CA ASP A 156 32.22 -16.77 -6.94
C ASP A 156 33.47 -17.26 -6.19
N VAL A 157 34.42 -16.38 -6.04
CA VAL A 157 35.64 -16.55 -5.24
C VAL A 157 35.89 -15.25 -4.53
N ASP A 158 36.31 -15.30 -3.28
CA ASP A 158 36.56 -14.12 -2.45
C ASP A 158 37.40 -13.06 -3.22
N GLY A 159 36.87 -11.86 -3.30
CA GLY A 159 37.47 -10.73 -4.00
C GLY A 159 37.47 -10.80 -5.54
N ALA A 160 36.89 -11.84 -6.16
CA ALA A 160 36.75 -11.96 -7.61
C ALA A 160 35.70 -10.97 -8.17
N ALA A 161 35.69 -10.78 -9.50
CA ALA A 161 34.78 -9.83 -10.13
C ALA A 161 33.40 -10.40 -10.47
N VAL A 162 33.23 -11.72 -10.43
CA VAL A 162 32.01 -12.40 -10.81
C VAL A 162 31.13 -12.61 -9.58
N TRP A 163 29.87 -12.23 -9.72
CA TRP A 163 28.85 -12.39 -8.70
C TRP A 163 27.88 -13.50 -9.06
N SER A 164 27.42 -14.22 -8.06
CA SER A 164 26.45 -15.29 -8.18
C SER A 164 25.43 -15.23 -7.03
N ILE A 165 24.28 -15.84 -7.24
CA ILE A 165 23.34 -16.14 -6.17
C ILE A 165 23.98 -17.25 -5.30
N CYS A 166 24.07 -17.01 -4.00
CA CYS A 166 24.53 -17.98 -3.02
C CYS A 166 23.32 -18.47 -2.22
N THR A 167 22.97 -19.72 -2.38
CA THR A 167 21.86 -20.34 -1.62
C THR A 167 22.29 -20.91 -0.27
N ASN A 168 23.56 -20.83 0.07
CA ASN A 168 24.12 -21.15 1.37
C ASN A 168 25.07 -20.01 1.81
N PRO A 169 24.52 -18.87 2.25
CA PRO A 169 25.31 -17.72 2.66
C PRO A 169 26.43 -18.07 3.64
N SER A 170 27.55 -17.38 3.52
CA SER A 170 28.76 -17.70 4.28
C SER A 170 29.32 -16.50 5.08
N PRO A 171 28.51 -15.82 5.92
CA PRO A 171 28.96 -14.63 6.64
C PRO A 171 30.20 -14.90 7.48
N ALA A 172 31.21 -14.03 7.33
CA ALA A 172 32.54 -14.09 7.93
C ALA A 172 33.37 -15.34 7.53
N ALA A 173 33.05 -15.93 6.36
CA ALA A 173 33.78 -17.10 5.84
C ALA A 173 33.89 -17.02 4.30
N SER A 174 34.74 -17.89 3.72
CA SER A 174 34.96 -17.93 2.28
C SER A 174 33.75 -18.45 1.52
N ASN A 175 33.41 -17.80 0.42
CA ASN A 175 32.37 -18.18 -0.52
C ASN A 175 32.71 -19.50 -1.22
N THR A 176 32.12 -20.62 -0.83
CA THR A 176 32.58 -21.96 -1.29
C THR A 176 31.49 -22.91 -1.79
N ALA A 177 30.20 -22.59 -1.62
CA ALA A 177 29.11 -23.53 -1.95
C ALA A 177 27.80 -22.82 -2.31
N GLY A 178 26.96 -23.49 -3.09
CA GLY A 178 25.61 -22.99 -3.41
C GLY A 178 25.58 -21.85 -4.41
N MET A 179 26.56 -21.74 -5.30
CA MET A 179 26.71 -20.64 -6.25
C MET A 179 25.96 -20.93 -7.54
N PHE A 180 25.08 -20.03 -7.94
CA PHE A 180 24.27 -20.11 -9.15
C PHE A 180 24.38 -18.82 -9.97
N ALA A 181 24.30 -18.94 -11.29
CA ALA A 181 24.37 -17.78 -12.19
C ALA A 181 23.16 -16.82 -12.06
N GLY A 182 22.07 -17.29 -11.48
CA GLY A 182 20.82 -16.56 -11.27
C GLY A 182 19.73 -17.53 -10.86
N TYR A 183 18.48 -17.08 -10.99
CA TYR A 183 17.30 -17.93 -10.84
C TYR A 183 16.76 -18.38 -12.18
N ALA A 184 16.22 -19.58 -12.25
CA ALA A 184 15.41 -20.02 -13.38
C ALA A 184 14.24 -19.03 -13.59
N PRO A 185 13.73 -18.88 -14.81
CA PRO A 185 12.60 -17.99 -15.07
C PRO A 185 11.36 -18.39 -14.26
N THR A 186 10.67 -17.42 -13.66
CA THR A 186 9.40 -17.70 -12.98
C THR A 186 8.37 -18.19 -14.00
N PRO A 187 7.60 -19.26 -13.72
CA PRO A 187 6.53 -19.70 -14.59
C PRO A 187 5.51 -18.59 -14.83
N VAL A 188 4.92 -18.54 -16.01
CA VAL A 188 3.82 -17.64 -16.32
C VAL A 188 2.59 -18.47 -16.64
N PHE A 189 1.49 -18.18 -15.96
CA PHE A 189 0.21 -18.83 -16.22
C PHE A 189 -0.54 -18.15 -17.36
N SER A 190 -1.22 -18.93 -18.19
CA SER A 190 -1.97 -18.45 -19.36
C SER A 190 -3.22 -17.65 -19.02
N SER A 191 -3.63 -17.65 -17.77
CA SER A 191 -4.79 -16.91 -17.27
C SER A 191 -4.45 -16.32 -15.91
N GLU A 192 -4.86 -15.08 -15.70
CA GLU A 192 -4.66 -14.37 -14.44
C GLU A 192 -5.51 -14.99 -13.32
N ALA A 193 -5.14 -14.69 -12.07
CA ALA A 193 -5.94 -15.01 -10.90
C ALA A 193 -7.33 -14.38 -10.99
N GLY A 194 -8.38 -15.05 -10.49
CA GLY A 194 -9.73 -14.51 -10.56
C GLY A 194 -10.84 -15.53 -10.60
N PHE A 195 -12.05 -15.07 -10.99
CA PHE A 195 -13.30 -15.81 -10.93
C PHE A 195 -13.71 -16.37 -12.30
N TYR A 196 -13.88 -17.68 -12.40
CA TYR A 196 -14.13 -18.42 -13.64
C TYR A 196 -15.37 -19.33 -13.49
N ALA A 197 -16.53 -18.87 -13.89
CA ALA A 197 -17.82 -19.57 -13.69
C ALA A 197 -17.88 -21.03 -14.21
N GLY A 198 -17.11 -21.38 -15.24
CA GLY A 198 -17.09 -22.70 -15.85
C GLY A 198 -15.79 -23.49 -15.65
N GLY A 199 -14.89 -23.00 -14.80
CA GLY A 199 -13.52 -23.48 -14.69
C GLY A 199 -12.61 -22.87 -15.75
N VAL A 200 -11.31 -23.16 -15.65
CA VAL A 200 -10.27 -22.60 -16.52
C VAL A 200 -9.19 -23.62 -16.83
N ASP A 201 -8.66 -23.58 -18.03
CA ASP A 201 -7.52 -24.39 -18.47
C ASP A 201 -6.26 -23.54 -18.42
N ILE A 202 -5.27 -23.97 -17.63
CA ILE A 202 -4.02 -23.26 -17.44
C ILE A 202 -2.90 -23.94 -18.22
N PHE A 203 -2.19 -23.14 -18.98
CA PHE A 203 -0.98 -23.52 -19.71
C PHE A 203 0.21 -22.73 -19.17
N MET A 204 1.37 -23.38 -19.19
CA MET A 204 2.67 -22.76 -18.90
C MET A 204 3.63 -23.05 -20.04
N ASN A 205 4.38 -22.05 -20.45
CA ASN A 205 5.50 -22.26 -21.37
C ASN A 205 6.72 -22.74 -20.57
N VAL A 206 7.26 -23.89 -20.94
CA VAL A 206 8.45 -24.43 -20.28
C VAL A 206 9.59 -24.43 -21.30
N PRO A 207 10.60 -23.56 -21.17
CA PRO A 207 11.73 -23.55 -22.07
C PRO A 207 12.50 -24.89 -22.08
N ALA A 208 13.16 -25.19 -23.18
CA ALA A 208 14.01 -26.38 -23.27
C ALA A 208 15.14 -26.29 -22.21
N GLY A 209 15.36 -27.37 -21.50
CA GLY A 209 16.34 -27.43 -20.39
C GLY A 209 15.74 -27.15 -19.01
N TYR A 210 14.46 -26.85 -18.93
CA TYR A 210 13.79 -26.64 -17.67
C TYR A 210 12.65 -27.63 -17.45
N GLU A 211 12.28 -27.80 -16.19
CA GLU A 211 11.01 -28.42 -15.81
C GLU A 211 10.24 -27.52 -14.84
N VAL A 212 8.91 -27.61 -14.86
CA VAL A 212 8.04 -26.91 -13.91
C VAL A 212 7.42 -27.92 -12.98
N ARG A 213 7.47 -27.62 -11.69
CA ARG A 213 6.76 -28.35 -10.65
C ARG A 213 5.65 -27.47 -10.10
N TYR A 214 4.51 -28.06 -9.78
CA TYR A 214 3.36 -27.32 -9.30
C TYR A 214 2.56 -28.04 -8.23
N THR A 215 1.81 -27.28 -7.47
CA THR A 215 0.81 -27.72 -6.50
C THR A 215 -0.54 -27.07 -6.82
N THR A 216 -1.63 -27.64 -6.29
CA THR A 216 -3.00 -27.15 -6.47
C THR A 216 -3.75 -27.03 -5.14
N ASP A 217 -3.03 -27.05 -4.06
CA ASP A 217 -3.54 -27.06 -2.68
C ASP A 217 -3.05 -25.88 -1.85
N GLY A 218 -2.37 -24.90 -2.49
CA GLY A 218 -1.86 -23.68 -1.87
C GLY A 218 -0.51 -23.86 -1.15
N TYR A 219 0.02 -25.09 -1.02
CA TYR A 219 1.34 -25.33 -0.46
C TYR A 219 2.45 -24.95 -1.45
N ALA A 220 3.61 -24.58 -0.93
CA ALA A 220 4.76 -24.29 -1.79
C ALA A 220 5.20 -25.53 -2.57
N PRO A 221 5.36 -25.42 -3.90
CA PRO A 221 5.86 -26.55 -4.69
C PRO A 221 7.33 -26.82 -4.39
N ASN A 222 7.69 -28.11 -4.43
CA ASN A 222 9.05 -28.58 -4.22
C ASN A 222 9.44 -29.63 -5.26
N ALA A 223 10.66 -30.12 -5.27
CA ALA A 223 11.14 -31.10 -6.25
C ALA A 223 10.33 -32.41 -6.29
N GLY A 224 9.57 -32.73 -5.24
CA GLY A 224 8.64 -33.87 -5.18
C GLY A 224 7.25 -33.57 -5.71
N SER A 225 6.91 -32.30 -5.94
CA SER A 225 5.59 -31.88 -6.42
C SER A 225 5.31 -32.33 -7.83
N THR A 226 4.05 -32.17 -8.30
CA THR A 226 3.61 -32.65 -9.61
C THR A 226 4.41 -32.02 -10.75
N LEU A 227 4.95 -32.83 -11.63
CA LEU A 227 5.62 -32.35 -12.83
C LEU A 227 4.59 -31.83 -13.83
N TYR A 228 4.78 -30.64 -14.34
CA TYR A 228 3.95 -30.10 -15.41
C TYR A 228 4.27 -30.79 -16.73
N THR A 229 3.24 -31.38 -17.37
CA THR A 229 3.37 -32.10 -18.64
C THR A 229 2.35 -31.64 -19.69
N GLY A 230 1.56 -30.62 -19.40
CA GLY A 230 0.49 -30.09 -20.26
C GLY A 230 -0.62 -29.43 -19.45
N THR A 231 -1.69 -29.08 -20.11
CA THR A 231 -2.82 -28.32 -19.53
C THR A 231 -3.26 -28.78 -18.14
N ILE A 232 -3.37 -27.85 -17.23
CA ILE A 232 -3.99 -28.04 -15.91
C ILE A 232 -5.45 -27.60 -16.02
N ASN A 233 -6.37 -28.52 -15.83
CA ASN A 233 -7.79 -28.23 -15.89
C ASN A 233 -8.32 -27.94 -14.49
N ILE A 234 -8.69 -26.69 -14.21
CA ILE A 234 -9.18 -26.23 -12.91
C ILE A 234 -10.71 -26.14 -12.97
N LEU A 235 -11.38 -27.01 -12.21
CA LEU A 235 -12.83 -27.12 -12.16
C LEU A 235 -13.43 -26.83 -10.79
N THR A 236 -12.60 -26.71 -9.78
CA THR A 236 -12.93 -26.30 -8.40
C THR A 236 -12.00 -25.19 -7.97
N THR A 237 -12.44 -24.35 -7.05
CA THR A 237 -11.57 -23.29 -6.50
C THR A 237 -10.24 -23.85 -6.05
N THR A 238 -9.17 -23.30 -6.58
CA THR A 238 -7.81 -23.85 -6.51
C THR A 238 -6.78 -22.73 -6.43
N VAL A 239 -5.84 -22.88 -5.54
CA VAL A 239 -4.61 -22.08 -5.54
C VAL A 239 -3.55 -22.89 -6.30
N LEU A 240 -3.18 -22.40 -7.47
CA LEU A 240 -2.12 -22.98 -8.27
C LEU A 240 -0.81 -22.27 -7.95
N ARG A 241 0.18 -23.03 -7.52
CA ARG A 241 1.54 -22.52 -7.26
C ARG A 241 2.53 -23.31 -8.09
N ALA A 242 3.46 -22.62 -8.74
CA ALA A 242 4.43 -23.28 -9.59
C ALA A 242 5.80 -22.61 -9.54
N TYR A 243 6.84 -23.40 -9.76
CA TYR A 243 8.20 -22.90 -9.91
C TYR A 243 8.95 -23.72 -10.97
N MET A 244 10.00 -23.13 -11.51
CA MET A 244 10.80 -23.73 -12.57
C MET A 244 12.17 -24.15 -12.06
N ILE A 245 12.66 -25.26 -12.55
CA ILE A 245 13.95 -25.86 -12.19
C ILE A 245 14.79 -25.96 -13.46
N ASP A 246 16.02 -25.44 -13.42
CA ASP A 246 17.03 -25.70 -14.45
C ASP A 246 17.56 -27.12 -14.31
N LEU A 247 17.37 -27.95 -15.34
CA LEU A 247 17.83 -29.34 -15.34
C LEU A 247 19.36 -29.46 -15.44
N ALA A 248 20.03 -28.43 -15.93
CA ALA A 248 21.48 -28.36 -15.95
C ALA A 248 22.10 -27.98 -14.60
N GLY A 249 21.30 -27.41 -13.69
CA GLY A 249 21.74 -27.00 -12.37
C GLY A 249 22.65 -25.78 -12.35
N ASN A 250 22.63 -24.94 -13.39
CA ASN A 250 23.40 -23.69 -13.46
C ASN A 250 22.67 -22.54 -12.78
N GLU A 251 21.33 -22.61 -12.71
CA GLU A 251 20.45 -21.64 -12.08
C GLU A 251 19.76 -22.24 -10.85
N SER A 252 19.56 -21.42 -9.84
CA SER A 252 18.72 -21.78 -8.68
C SER A 252 17.26 -21.89 -9.14
N PRO A 253 16.44 -22.71 -8.48
CA PRO A 253 15.01 -22.73 -8.78
C PRO A 253 14.38 -21.33 -8.76
N SER A 254 13.39 -21.10 -9.63
CA SER A 254 12.74 -19.81 -9.78
C SER A 254 12.00 -19.38 -8.51
N PHE A 255 11.59 -18.13 -8.46
CA PHE A 255 10.49 -17.70 -7.61
C PHE A 255 9.22 -18.49 -7.92
N ILE A 256 8.32 -18.54 -6.95
CA ILE A 256 7.05 -19.25 -7.07
C ILE A 256 6.02 -18.27 -7.64
N GLU A 257 5.39 -18.66 -8.75
CA GLU A 257 4.17 -18.01 -9.25
C GLU A 257 2.96 -18.58 -8.53
N THR A 258 2.05 -17.73 -8.10
CA THR A 258 0.87 -18.12 -7.33
C THR A 258 -0.37 -17.42 -7.89
N ASN A 259 -1.38 -18.19 -8.27
CA ASN A 259 -2.66 -17.63 -8.70
C ASN A 259 -3.82 -18.43 -8.10
N THR A 260 -4.80 -17.74 -7.56
CA THR A 260 -6.06 -18.34 -7.12
C THR A 260 -7.12 -18.25 -8.21
N TYR A 261 -7.70 -19.39 -8.53
CA TYR A 261 -8.79 -19.53 -9.49
C TYR A 261 -10.06 -19.95 -8.77
N PHE A 262 -10.99 -19.03 -8.61
CA PHE A 262 -12.31 -19.30 -8.02
C PHE A 262 -13.23 -19.82 -9.10
N THR A 263 -13.97 -20.91 -8.82
CA THR A 263 -14.79 -21.56 -9.83
C THR A 263 -16.22 -21.79 -9.34
N GLY A 264 -17.14 -21.96 -10.30
CA GLY A 264 -18.51 -22.35 -10.01
C GLY A 264 -19.34 -21.25 -9.31
N ALA A 265 -19.83 -21.52 -8.13
CA ALA A 265 -20.68 -20.62 -7.35
C ALA A 265 -19.90 -19.73 -6.35
N ASP A 266 -18.59 -19.75 -6.40
CA ASP A 266 -17.77 -18.87 -5.56
C ASP A 266 -17.84 -17.42 -6.09
N SER A 267 -18.89 -16.72 -5.68
CA SER A 267 -19.11 -15.30 -5.93
C SER A 267 -19.50 -14.63 -4.63
N HIS A 268 -18.99 -13.45 -4.40
CA HIS A 268 -19.16 -12.70 -3.16
C HIS A 268 -19.63 -11.28 -3.45
N THR A 269 -20.19 -10.63 -2.43
CA THR A 269 -20.67 -9.25 -2.51
C THR A 269 -19.67 -8.25 -1.97
N ILE A 270 -18.64 -8.74 -1.29
CA ILE A 270 -17.54 -7.96 -0.69
C ILE A 270 -16.20 -8.42 -1.26
N ALA A 271 -15.15 -7.72 -0.90
CA ALA A 271 -13.78 -8.08 -1.30
C ALA A 271 -13.42 -9.50 -0.88
N VAL A 272 -12.57 -10.16 -1.67
CA VAL A 272 -12.07 -11.51 -1.36
C VAL A 272 -10.57 -11.46 -1.21
N VAL A 273 -10.08 -12.12 -0.17
CA VAL A 273 -8.64 -12.28 0.07
C VAL A 273 -8.32 -13.76 0.06
N SER A 274 -7.49 -14.16 -0.90
CA SER A 274 -6.94 -15.51 -0.95
C SER A 274 -5.58 -15.53 -0.26
N VAL A 275 -5.42 -16.42 0.67
CA VAL A 275 -4.20 -16.59 1.44
C VAL A 275 -3.68 -18.01 1.22
N SER A 276 -2.41 -18.14 0.86
CA SER A 276 -1.78 -19.43 0.60
C SER A 276 -0.44 -19.55 1.32
N GLY A 277 -0.19 -20.74 1.88
CA GLY A 277 1.03 -21.02 2.64
C GLY A 277 1.07 -22.46 3.16
N ASP A 278 2.19 -22.86 3.71
CA ASP A 278 2.48 -24.25 4.08
C ASP A 278 1.97 -24.65 5.47
N ASN A 279 1.72 -23.71 6.36
CA ASN A 279 1.39 -23.97 7.74
C ASN A 279 -0.10 -24.20 7.96
N GLN A 280 -0.52 -25.47 7.85
CA GLN A 280 -1.90 -25.91 8.05
C GLN A 280 -2.01 -27.20 8.86
N GLU A 281 -1.27 -27.33 9.91
CA GLU A 281 -1.46 -28.50 10.78
C GLU A 281 -2.78 -28.40 11.58
N ASP A 282 -3.66 -29.36 11.35
CA ASP A 282 -4.86 -29.68 12.14
C ASP A 282 -5.96 -28.59 12.23
N GLY A 283 -6.15 -27.72 11.23
CA GLY A 283 -7.20 -26.70 11.23
C GLY A 283 -6.94 -25.52 12.16
N ALA A 284 -5.73 -25.43 12.68
CA ALA A 284 -5.27 -24.36 13.55
C ALA A 284 -4.36 -23.41 12.76
N TRP A 285 -4.94 -22.70 11.82
CA TRP A 285 -4.26 -21.65 11.09
C TRP A 285 -4.81 -20.28 11.46
N PRO A 286 -4.02 -19.21 11.32
CA PRO A 286 -2.57 -19.18 11.25
C PRO A 286 -2.02 -19.45 12.63
N GLY A 287 -1.02 -20.29 12.71
CA GLY A 287 -0.43 -20.23 13.88
C GLY A 287 0.09 -21.20 14.73
N GLY A 288 0.62 -20.93 15.66
CA GLY A 288 1.36 -21.64 16.67
C GLY A 288 2.82 -21.30 16.60
N GLY A 289 3.16 -20.02 16.63
CA GLY A 289 4.43 -19.57 17.15
C GLY A 289 5.62 -19.60 16.18
N GLY A 290 5.42 -19.16 14.96
CA GLY A 290 6.50 -18.89 14.03
C GLY A 290 5.99 -18.05 12.88
N ASP A 291 6.81 -17.15 12.38
CA ASP A 291 6.57 -16.42 11.14
C ASP A 291 6.65 -17.42 9.98
N GLU A 292 5.55 -17.64 9.26
CA GLU A 292 5.47 -18.63 8.18
C GLU A 292 5.29 -17.93 6.82
N PRO A 293 6.08 -18.31 5.80
CA PRO A 293 5.97 -17.72 4.48
C PRO A 293 4.56 -17.85 3.89
N MET A 294 4.00 -16.74 3.45
CA MET A 294 2.63 -16.63 3.04
C MET A 294 2.47 -15.69 1.85
N HIS A 295 1.61 -16.07 0.93
CA HIS A 295 1.23 -15.23 -0.20
C HIS A 295 -0.24 -14.83 -0.08
N ILE A 296 -0.54 -13.57 -0.36
CA ILE A 296 -1.91 -13.06 -0.36
C ILE A 296 -2.27 -12.42 -1.69
N GLU A 297 -3.51 -12.62 -2.11
CA GLU A 297 -4.10 -12.02 -3.30
C GLU A 297 -5.40 -11.32 -2.91
N PHE A 298 -5.54 -10.05 -3.27
CA PHE A 298 -6.77 -9.28 -3.05
C PHE A 298 -7.60 -9.19 -4.33
N PHE A 299 -8.90 -9.43 -4.20
CA PHE A 299 -9.89 -9.30 -5.26
C PHE A 299 -10.98 -8.34 -4.82
N GLN A 300 -11.37 -7.46 -5.73
CA GLN A 300 -12.49 -6.54 -5.48
C GLN A 300 -13.82 -7.30 -5.39
N SER A 301 -14.86 -6.67 -4.87
CA SER A 301 -16.22 -7.25 -4.79
C SER A 301 -16.80 -7.66 -6.15
N ASN A 302 -16.33 -7.08 -7.24
CA ASN A 302 -16.69 -7.46 -8.60
C ASN A 302 -15.89 -8.67 -9.15
N GLY A 303 -14.98 -9.23 -8.34
CA GLY A 303 -14.13 -10.37 -8.66
C GLY A 303 -12.86 -10.04 -9.46
N MET A 304 -12.57 -8.76 -9.72
CA MET A 304 -11.32 -8.38 -10.37
C MET A 304 -10.14 -8.48 -9.40
N PHE A 305 -9.03 -9.04 -9.87
CA PHE A 305 -7.77 -9.01 -9.16
C PHE A 305 -7.34 -7.56 -8.89
N ARG A 306 -6.80 -7.29 -7.70
CA ARG A 306 -6.40 -5.96 -7.27
C ARG A 306 -4.91 -5.85 -7.05
N VAL A 307 -4.39 -6.69 -6.18
CA VAL A 307 -2.97 -6.69 -5.76
C VAL A 307 -2.65 -8.01 -5.08
N GLU A 308 -1.40 -8.39 -5.13
CA GLU A 308 -0.83 -9.50 -4.39
C GLU A 308 0.40 -9.06 -3.61
N ALA A 309 0.77 -9.83 -2.61
CA ALA A 309 2.01 -9.64 -1.87
C ALA A 309 2.48 -10.94 -1.23
N THR A 310 3.78 -11.04 -1.01
CA THR A 310 4.40 -12.18 -0.33
C THR A 310 5.07 -11.69 0.96
N GLY A 311 4.87 -12.45 2.03
CA GLY A 311 5.39 -12.09 3.35
C GLY A 311 5.26 -13.23 4.33
N ASP A 312 5.00 -12.90 5.57
CA ASP A 312 4.70 -13.85 6.63
C ASP A 312 3.46 -13.45 7.42
N SER A 313 3.02 -14.32 8.30
CA SER A 313 1.93 -14.03 9.21
C SER A 313 2.23 -14.57 10.61
N ASN A 314 1.66 -13.90 11.58
CA ASN A 314 1.62 -14.38 12.93
C ASN A 314 0.22 -14.29 13.54
N GLU A 315 0.06 -14.91 14.68
CA GLU A 315 -1.20 -14.99 15.40
C GLU A 315 -1.65 -13.60 15.87
N HIS A 316 -2.94 -13.28 15.66
CA HIS A 316 -3.57 -12.09 16.20
C HIS A 316 -4.74 -12.45 17.11
N GLY A 317 -4.69 -11.97 18.36
CA GLY A 317 -5.66 -12.27 19.39
C GLY A 317 -5.09 -13.11 20.51
N ASN A 318 -5.89 -13.39 21.50
CA ASN A 318 -5.54 -14.26 22.64
C ASN A 318 -6.62 -15.31 22.88
N ASP A 319 -7.73 -14.95 23.51
CA ASP A 319 -8.84 -15.88 23.79
C ASP A 319 -9.47 -16.41 22.49
N SER A 320 -9.59 -15.56 21.48
CA SER A 320 -10.11 -15.90 20.16
C SER A 320 -9.26 -16.93 19.39
N ASN A 321 -8.02 -17.17 19.80
CA ASN A 321 -7.18 -18.22 19.24
C ASN A 321 -7.68 -19.65 19.58
N ALA A 322 -8.62 -19.78 20.52
CA ALA A 322 -9.31 -21.02 20.77
C ALA A 322 -10.32 -21.41 19.69
N TYR A 323 -10.75 -20.45 18.84
CA TYR A 323 -11.72 -20.70 17.78
C TYR A 323 -11.06 -21.30 16.53
N GLY A 324 -11.84 -21.96 15.69
CA GLY A 324 -11.36 -22.43 14.37
C GLY A 324 -11.13 -21.29 13.37
N GLN A 325 -11.90 -20.21 13.52
CA GLN A 325 -11.77 -18.98 12.73
C GLN A 325 -11.02 -17.93 13.55
N ARG A 326 -9.74 -17.77 13.29
CA ARG A 326 -8.80 -16.92 14.06
C ARG A 326 -8.44 -15.66 13.33
N GLY A 327 -8.00 -14.64 14.08
CA GLY A 327 -7.33 -13.48 13.53
C GLY A 327 -5.84 -13.76 13.25
N PHE A 328 -5.27 -12.97 12.34
CA PHE A 328 -3.84 -13.00 12.04
C PHE A 328 -3.33 -11.64 11.59
N ASP A 329 -2.07 -11.35 11.89
CA ASP A 329 -1.32 -10.26 11.31
C ASP A 329 -0.62 -10.77 10.04
N TYR A 330 -0.66 -9.99 8.97
CA TYR A 330 0.13 -10.21 7.78
C TYR A 330 1.17 -9.10 7.63
N VAL A 331 2.40 -9.48 7.31
CA VAL A 331 3.52 -8.56 7.11
C VAL A 331 4.17 -8.87 5.78
N THR A 332 4.15 -7.93 4.85
CA THR A 332 4.93 -8.04 3.61
C THR A 332 6.41 -7.99 3.93
N ARG A 333 7.17 -8.93 3.38
CA ARG A 333 8.60 -9.13 3.64
C ARG A 333 9.41 -9.00 2.37
N ASP A 334 10.17 -7.92 2.27
CA ASP A 334 11.15 -7.76 1.19
C ASP A 334 12.21 -8.87 1.16
N GLN A 335 12.50 -9.49 2.31
CA GLN A 335 13.35 -10.68 2.42
C GLN A 335 12.87 -11.85 1.55
N MET A 336 11.58 -11.92 1.22
CA MET A 336 11.03 -12.94 0.32
C MET A 336 11.36 -12.67 -1.15
N GLY A 337 11.73 -11.44 -1.50
CA GLY A 337 12.18 -11.03 -2.83
C GLY A 337 11.07 -10.70 -3.84
N TYR A 338 9.83 -10.55 -3.38
CA TYR A 338 8.68 -10.17 -4.21
C TYR A 338 8.33 -8.70 -4.03
N ASP A 339 7.86 -8.32 -2.84
CA ASP A 339 7.35 -6.99 -2.54
C ASP A 339 7.86 -6.53 -1.16
N TYR A 340 7.81 -5.22 -0.88
CA TYR A 340 8.05 -4.69 0.47
C TYR A 340 6.77 -4.17 1.14
N ALA A 341 5.72 -3.96 0.39
CA ALA A 341 4.41 -3.51 0.86
C ALA A 341 3.31 -4.01 -0.07
N ILE A 342 2.08 -4.04 0.42
CA ILE A 342 0.89 -4.16 -0.42
C ILE A 342 0.68 -2.79 -1.08
N GLU A 343 0.94 -2.68 -2.38
CA GLU A 343 0.86 -1.42 -3.12
C GLU A 343 -0.52 -1.22 -3.76
N ALA A 344 -1.49 -0.86 -2.93
CA ALA A 344 -2.83 -0.50 -3.37
C ALA A 344 -3.55 0.33 -2.30
N GLN A 345 -4.42 1.25 -2.68
CA GLN A 345 -5.34 1.90 -1.75
C GLN A 345 -6.34 0.86 -1.23
N LEU A 346 -6.11 0.27 -0.08
CA LEU A 346 -6.95 -0.81 0.45
C LEU A 346 -8.28 -0.30 1.03
N PHE A 347 -8.26 0.83 1.71
CA PHE A 347 -9.42 1.41 2.40
C PHE A 347 -10.00 2.57 1.60
N SER A 348 -11.30 2.55 1.38
CA SER A 348 -12.01 3.57 0.60
C SER A 348 -11.96 4.97 1.24
N GLU A 349 -11.87 5.03 2.57
CA GLU A 349 -11.84 6.28 3.35
C GLU A 349 -10.42 6.84 3.56
N LYS A 350 -9.36 6.16 3.11
CA LYS A 350 -7.96 6.58 3.27
C LYS A 350 -7.31 6.79 1.90
N GLN A 351 -6.42 7.77 1.82
CA GLN A 351 -5.64 8.03 0.60
C GLN A 351 -4.35 7.19 0.53
N ARG A 352 -3.99 6.53 1.62
CA ARG A 352 -2.82 5.67 1.72
C ARG A 352 -2.92 4.51 0.73
N ASP A 353 -1.84 4.21 0.03
CA ASP A 353 -1.75 3.18 -1.01
C ASP A 353 -0.61 2.16 -0.79
N LYS A 354 0.08 2.24 0.36
CA LYS A 354 1.16 1.32 0.72
C LYS A 354 1.01 0.85 2.17
N TYR A 355 0.96 -0.48 2.34
CA TYR A 355 0.78 -1.10 3.65
C TYR A 355 1.78 -2.22 3.81
N GLN A 356 2.75 -2.08 4.71
CA GLN A 356 3.65 -3.17 5.03
C GLN A 356 2.95 -4.23 5.87
N ARG A 357 2.05 -3.82 6.76
CA ARG A 357 1.36 -4.71 7.70
C ARG A 357 -0.13 -4.47 7.74
N ILE A 358 -0.90 -5.57 7.77
CA ILE A 358 -2.36 -5.56 7.87
C ILE A 358 -2.80 -6.61 8.88
N ILE A 359 -3.87 -6.30 9.63
CA ILE A 359 -4.54 -7.26 10.51
C ILE A 359 -5.74 -7.84 9.74
N PHE A 360 -5.90 -9.16 9.82
CA PHE A 360 -7.15 -9.85 9.47
C PHE A 360 -7.83 -10.31 10.74
N LYS A 361 -9.03 -9.82 11.03
CA LYS A 361 -9.76 -10.12 12.25
C LYS A 361 -11.11 -10.76 11.95
N ALA A 362 -11.39 -11.87 12.59
CA ALA A 362 -12.66 -12.60 12.46
C ALA A 362 -13.59 -12.27 13.64
N ALA A 363 -13.80 -10.97 13.90
CA ALA A 363 -14.60 -10.43 15.00
C ALA A 363 -14.17 -10.86 16.43
N ALA A 364 -13.05 -11.51 16.60
CA ALA A 364 -12.46 -11.91 17.90
C ALA A 364 -13.49 -12.58 18.84
N ASN A 365 -13.76 -12.02 20.01
CA ASN A 365 -14.72 -12.59 20.95
C ASN A 365 -16.20 -12.25 20.62
N ASP A 366 -16.44 -11.44 19.59
CA ASP A 366 -17.77 -11.22 18.98
C ASP A 366 -18.05 -12.15 17.78
N ASN A 367 -17.20 -13.19 17.58
CA ASN A 367 -17.24 -14.08 16.41
C ASN A 367 -18.39 -15.07 16.46
N TYR A 368 -19.45 -14.81 15.67
CA TYR A 368 -20.54 -15.76 15.49
C TYR A 368 -20.14 -16.89 14.53
N PRO A 369 -20.37 -18.17 14.83
CA PRO A 369 -21.15 -18.72 15.95
C PRO A 369 -20.31 -19.23 17.14
N PHE A 370 -19.03 -18.92 17.21
CA PHE A 370 -18.16 -19.39 18.30
C PHE A 370 -18.55 -18.78 19.65
N GLU A 371 -18.98 -17.51 19.63
CA GLU A 371 -19.59 -16.81 20.75
C GLU A 371 -20.99 -16.32 20.34
N PRO A 372 -21.86 -15.99 21.31
CA PRO A 372 -23.14 -15.34 21.03
C PRO A 372 -22.92 -13.87 20.61
N GLY A 373 -22.22 -13.67 19.51
CA GLY A 373 -21.72 -12.39 19.02
C GLY A 373 -22.44 -11.88 17.79
N ALA A 374 -22.39 -10.58 17.56
CA ALA A 374 -22.95 -9.90 16.39
C ALA A 374 -22.02 -9.97 15.16
N HIS A 375 -20.77 -10.37 15.33
CA HIS A 375 -19.72 -10.44 14.31
C HIS A 375 -19.29 -9.07 13.75
N ILE A 376 -19.51 -7.97 14.49
CA ILE A 376 -19.32 -6.61 13.97
C ILE A 376 -18.96 -5.57 15.05
N ARG A 377 -19.08 -5.88 16.36
CA ARG A 377 -18.96 -4.88 17.43
C ARG A 377 -17.67 -4.08 17.38
N ASP A 378 -16.56 -4.76 17.24
CA ASP A 378 -15.24 -4.13 17.23
C ASP A 378 -15.09 -3.15 16.07
N SER A 379 -15.31 -3.57 14.84
CA SER A 379 -15.27 -2.71 13.66
C SER A 379 -16.31 -1.59 13.73
N TYR A 380 -17.46 -1.85 14.32
CA TYR A 380 -18.51 -0.84 14.51
C TYR A 380 -18.06 0.29 15.45
N VAL A 381 -17.44 -0.01 16.58
CA VAL A 381 -16.94 1.02 17.50
C VAL A 381 -15.79 1.84 16.85
N HIS A 382 -14.88 1.18 16.13
CA HIS A 382 -13.85 1.88 15.37
C HIS A 382 -14.45 2.80 14.31
N THR A 383 -15.49 2.34 13.62
CA THR A 383 -16.21 3.15 12.62
C THR A 383 -16.93 4.34 13.25
N LEU A 384 -17.54 4.15 14.42
CA LEU A 384 -18.15 5.27 15.18
C LEU A 384 -17.09 6.32 15.56
N SER A 385 -15.93 5.90 16.06
CA SER A 385 -14.81 6.80 16.39
C SER A 385 -14.39 7.61 15.17
N HIS A 386 -14.21 6.94 14.03
CA HIS A 386 -13.84 7.58 12.78
C HIS A 386 -14.89 8.59 12.30
N LYS A 387 -16.17 8.17 12.26
CA LYS A 387 -17.29 9.03 11.82
C LYS A 387 -17.50 10.24 12.73
N ALA A 388 -17.28 10.08 14.02
CA ALA A 388 -17.37 11.17 15.02
C ALA A 388 -16.09 12.03 15.06
N ASN A 389 -15.10 11.74 14.22
CA ASN A 389 -13.80 12.40 14.19
C ASN A 389 -13.19 12.55 15.58
N LEU A 390 -13.19 11.45 16.37
CA LEU A 390 -12.63 11.48 17.70
C LEU A 390 -11.11 11.65 17.63
N HIS A 391 -10.52 12.31 18.64
CA HIS A 391 -9.10 12.63 18.66
C HIS A 391 -8.25 11.44 19.11
N MET A 392 -8.51 10.29 18.51
CA MET A 392 -7.80 9.02 18.74
C MET A 392 -7.35 8.44 17.40
N ASP A 393 -6.49 7.42 17.48
CA ASP A 393 -6.14 6.64 16.29
C ASP A 393 -6.95 5.34 16.31
N GLU A 394 -7.86 5.20 15.36
CA GLU A 394 -8.67 3.99 15.18
C GLU A 394 -8.13 3.10 14.06
N ARG A 395 -8.44 1.80 14.12
CA ARG A 395 -8.14 0.83 13.08
C ARG A 395 -9.18 0.92 11.97
N THR A 396 -8.88 1.64 10.91
CA THR A 396 -9.72 1.64 9.70
C THR A 396 -9.86 0.22 9.20
N SER A 397 -11.07 -0.21 8.87
CA SER A 397 -11.38 -1.59 8.48
C SER A 397 -12.34 -1.65 7.31
N GLU A 398 -12.21 -2.70 6.50
CA GLU A 398 -13.22 -3.11 5.53
C GLU A 398 -13.44 -4.62 5.62
N SER A 399 -14.69 -5.03 5.38
CA SER A 399 -15.05 -6.45 5.45
C SER A 399 -14.62 -7.20 4.19
N CYS A 400 -14.16 -8.44 4.37
CA CYS A 400 -13.76 -9.32 3.28
C CYS A 400 -14.12 -10.77 3.54
N ILE A 401 -14.05 -11.57 2.49
CA ILE A 401 -14.04 -13.03 2.58
C ILE A 401 -12.60 -13.51 2.53
N VAL A 402 -12.22 -14.32 3.48
CA VAL A 402 -10.92 -15.00 3.44
C VAL A 402 -11.09 -16.41 2.87
N TYR A 403 -10.23 -16.73 1.92
CA TYR A 403 -9.95 -18.10 1.49
C TYR A 403 -8.57 -18.50 1.97
N LEU A 404 -8.46 -19.73 2.45
CA LEU A 404 -7.21 -20.29 2.92
C LEU A 404 -6.87 -21.52 2.08
N ASN A 405 -5.77 -21.45 1.32
CA ASN A 405 -5.35 -22.50 0.38
C ASN A 405 -6.51 -22.96 -0.52
N GLY A 406 -7.30 -22.01 -1.04
CA GLY A 406 -8.44 -22.27 -1.90
C GLY A 406 -9.71 -22.72 -1.18
N GLN A 407 -9.69 -22.85 0.15
CA GLN A 407 -10.88 -23.19 0.94
C GLN A 407 -11.52 -21.93 1.51
N TYR A 408 -12.83 -21.80 1.34
CA TYR A 408 -13.60 -20.73 1.99
C TYR A 408 -13.39 -20.78 3.50
N TRP A 409 -12.94 -19.69 4.10
CA TRP A 409 -12.64 -19.63 5.53
C TRP A 409 -13.62 -18.77 6.31
N GLY A 410 -14.26 -17.78 5.67
CA GLY A 410 -15.35 -17.01 6.27
C GLY A 410 -15.23 -15.51 6.12
N VAL A 411 -16.13 -14.82 6.82
CA VAL A 411 -16.18 -13.35 6.89
C VAL A 411 -15.11 -12.86 7.86
N TYR A 412 -14.33 -11.89 7.40
CA TYR A 412 -13.27 -11.19 8.13
C TYR A 412 -13.36 -9.68 7.88
N ASP A 413 -12.65 -8.94 8.69
CA ASP A 413 -12.24 -7.57 8.37
C ASP A 413 -10.73 -7.54 8.17
N TYR A 414 -10.25 -6.84 7.14
CA TYR A 414 -8.86 -6.41 7.09
C TYR A 414 -8.75 -4.97 7.61
N ARG A 415 -7.67 -4.68 8.34
CA ARG A 415 -7.54 -3.45 9.14
C ARG A 415 -6.13 -2.89 9.11
N GLU A 416 -6.01 -1.57 9.27
CA GLU A 416 -4.74 -0.94 9.57
C GLU A 416 -4.22 -1.38 10.95
N LYS A 417 -2.91 -1.43 11.08
CA LYS A 417 -2.22 -1.72 12.34
C LYS A 417 -1.66 -0.42 12.94
N VAL A 418 -2.42 0.20 13.84
CA VAL A 418 -2.08 1.51 14.42
C VAL A 418 -0.86 1.50 15.33
N ASP A 419 -0.46 0.34 15.85
CA ASP A 419 0.74 0.13 16.66
C ASP A 419 1.96 -0.27 15.81
N ASP A 420 1.89 -0.07 14.52
CA ASP A 420 3.02 -0.27 13.61
C ASP A 420 3.67 1.06 13.23
N ILE A 421 4.98 1.00 13.03
CA ILE A 421 5.78 2.16 12.60
C ILE A 421 5.39 2.65 11.21
N ASP A 422 4.92 1.76 10.37
CA ASP A 422 4.39 2.09 9.06
C ASP A 422 3.23 3.09 9.18
N PHE A 423 2.31 2.87 10.15
CA PHE A 423 1.21 3.79 10.46
C PHE A 423 1.70 5.14 10.99
N THR A 424 2.59 5.13 11.98
CA THR A 424 3.06 6.38 12.62
C THR A 424 3.94 7.20 11.67
N THR A 425 4.66 6.56 10.77
CA THR A 425 5.45 7.24 9.74
C THR A 425 4.55 7.87 8.68
N GLU A 426 3.56 7.12 8.18
CA GLU A 426 2.67 7.58 7.10
C GLU A 426 1.81 8.77 7.52
N TYR A 427 1.16 8.68 8.70
CA TYR A 427 0.20 9.70 9.11
C TYR A 427 0.79 10.86 9.92
N TYR A 428 1.99 10.67 10.50
CA TYR A 428 2.52 11.62 11.48
C TYR A 428 3.99 11.98 11.29
N ASP A 429 4.66 11.46 10.26
CA ASP A 429 6.13 11.62 10.06
C ASP A 429 6.93 11.21 11.31
N GLN A 430 6.50 10.11 11.98
CA GLN A 430 7.12 9.61 13.20
C GLN A 430 7.75 8.23 12.95
N PRO A 431 9.04 8.17 12.55
CA PRO A 431 9.73 6.91 12.34
C PRO A 431 10.08 6.22 13.66
N ARG A 432 10.37 4.92 13.60
CA ARG A 432 10.55 3.98 14.72
C ARG A 432 11.30 4.55 15.94
N HIS A 433 12.41 5.24 15.71
CA HIS A 433 13.26 5.73 16.80
C HIS A 433 12.72 6.98 17.50
N PHE A 434 11.66 7.56 16.97
CA PHE A 434 11.01 8.76 17.49
C PHE A 434 9.61 8.52 18.02
N VAL A 435 9.24 7.26 18.28
CA VAL A 435 7.94 6.89 18.83
C VAL A 435 8.13 6.33 20.23
N ASP A 436 7.34 6.82 21.19
CA ASP A 436 7.09 6.15 22.47
C ASP A 436 5.69 5.57 22.39
N PHE A 437 5.55 4.26 22.32
CA PHE A 437 4.28 3.55 22.19
C PHE A 437 4.15 2.52 23.29
N LEU A 438 3.11 2.68 24.09
CA LEU A 438 2.84 1.85 25.26
C LEU A 438 1.56 1.05 25.07
N LYS A 439 1.58 -0.19 25.49
CA LYS A 439 0.43 -1.10 25.43
C LYS A 439 0.24 -1.81 26.76
N THR A 440 -1.00 -2.14 27.08
CA THR A 440 -1.37 -2.87 28.28
C THR A 440 -2.21 -4.10 27.95
N TRP A 441 -1.80 -5.23 28.47
CA TRP A 441 -2.58 -6.47 28.52
C TRP A 441 -2.22 -7.22 29.79
N GLY A 442 -2.91 -6.91 30.89
CA GLY A 442 -2.57 -7.35 32.24
C GLY A 442 -1.28 -6.74 32.81
N GLY A 443 -0.32 -6.43 32.00
CA GLY A 443 0.90 -5.68 32.28
C GLY A 443 1.18 -4.68 31.17
N THR A 444 1.90 -3.61 31.47
CA THR A 444 2.29 -2.60 30.48
C THR A 444 3.69 -2.91 29.93
N TRP A 445 3.86 -2.74 28.63
CA TRP A 445 5.16 -2.80 27.97
C TRP A 445 5.34 -1.65 26.98
N GLU A 446 6.59 -1.39 26.66
CA GLU A 446 6.96 -0.45 25.60
C GLU A 446 7.01 -1.25 24.27
N GLU A 447 6.10 -0.97 23.35
CA GLU A 447 6.18 -1.48 21.98
C GLU A 447 7.32 -0.81 21.24
N TYR A 448 7.44 0.51 21.43
CA TYR A 448 8.54 1.34 20.95
C TYR A 448 8.92 2.37 22.00
N GLY A 449 10.18 2.78 22.00
CA GLY A 449 10.68 3.88 22.82
C GLY A 449 10.70 3.60 24.32
N SER A 450 10.21 4.55 25.14
CA SER A 450 10.20 4.47 26.60
C SER A 450 8.92 5.02 27.22
N GLY A 451 8.48 4.40 28.32
CA GLY A 451 7.39 4.88 29.17
C GLY A 451 7.78 5.93 30.22
N ASP A 452 9.06 6.25 30.37
CA ASP A 452 9.56 7.11 31.46
C ASP A 452 8.88 8.48 31.49
N ASP A 453 8.67 9.09 30.34
CA ASP A 453 8.04 10.40 30.24
C ASP A 453 6.54 10.33 30.56
N TRP A 454 5.86 9.24 30.23
CA TRP A 454 4.48 9.01 30.65
C TRP A 454 4.35 8.93 32.18
N TYR A 455 5.17 8.10 32.81
CA TYR A 455 5.12 7.98 34.27
C TYR A 455 5.57 9.25 34.98
N SER A 456 6.46 10.02 34.38
CA SER A 456 6.83 11.36 34.88
C SER A 456 5.64 12.34 34.79
N LEU A 457 4.90 12.32 33.69
CA LEU A 457 3.69 13.09 33.49
C LEU A 457 2.61 12.69 34.52
N VAL A 458 2.34 11.40 34.69
CA VAL A 458 1.39 10.85 35.67
C VAL A 458 1.76 11.36 37.07
N THR A 459 3.04 11.25 37.43
CA THR A 459 3.53 11.75 38.74
C THR A 459 3.32 13.25 38.92
N PHE A 460 3.57 14.03 37.85
CA PHE A 460 3.36 15.49 37.90
C PHE A 460 1.87 15.80 38.04
N VAL A 461 1.01 15.28 37.19
CA VAL A 461 -0.42 15.61 37.15
C VAL A 461 -1.12 15.21 38.45
N THR A 462 -0.79 14.02 38.97
CA THR A 462 -1.39 13.55 40.24
C THR A 462 -0.79 14.17 41.48
N GLY A 463 0.40 14.78 41.39
CA GLY A 463 1.12 15.39 42.49
C GLY A 463 0.99 16.91 42.57
N GLN A 464 0.52 17.58 41.53
CA GLN A 464 0.33 19.03 41.50
C GLN A 464 -1.16 19.40 41.55
N ASP A 465 -1.44 20.62 41.92
CA ASP A 465 -2.79 21.18 41.90
C ASP A 465 -3.15 21.65 40.50
N MET A 466 -4.05 20.94 39.82
CA MET A 466 -4.47 21.25 38.47
C MET A 466 -5.43 22.43 38.35
N THR A 467 -5.93 22.96 39.46
CA THR A 467 -6.67 24.25 39.47
C THR A 467 -5.76 25.46 39.20
N VAL A 468 -4.45 25.26 39.23
CA VAL A 468 -3.44 26.27 38.88
C VAL A 468 -3.13 26.18 37.38
N ASP A 469 -3.46 27.23 36.64
CA ASP A 469 -3.32 27.29 35.16
C ASP A 469 -1.93 26.84 34.67
N ALA A 470 -0.85 27.29 35.31
CA ALA A 470 0.51 26.89 34.89
C ALA A 470 0.78 25.38 35.03
N ASN A 471 0.15 24.68 35.98
CA ASN A 471 0.25 23.23 36.12
C ASN A 471 -0.59 22.55 35.04
N TYR A 472 -1.79 23.05 34.83
CA TYR A 472 -2.69 22.57 33.77
C TYR A 472 -2.07 22.76 32.39
N ASP A 473 -1.58 23.95 32.07
CA ASP A 473 -0.92 24.25 30.78
C ASP A 473 0.26 23.32 30.52
N TYR A 474 1.08 23.03 31.56
CA TYR A 474 2.14 22.07 31.41
C TYR A 474 1.61 20.65 31.11
N ALA A 475 0.58 20.20 31.84
CA ALA A 475 -0.01 18.88 31.62
C ALA A 475 -0.52 18.71 30.18
N ILE A 476 -1.29 19.69 29.67
CA ILE A 476 -1.86 19.62 28.31
C ILE A 476 -0.83 19.92 27.22
N SER A 477 0.34 20.45 27.55
CA SER A 477 1.46 20.55 26.61
C SER A 477 2.10 19.19 26.34
N GLN A 478 1.95 18.22 27.26
CA GLN A 478 2.47 16.87 27.15
C GLN A 478 1.40 15.84 26.78
N LEU A 479 0.15 16.05 27.17
CA LEU A 479 -0.99 15.18 26.90
C LEU A 479 -2.00 15.90 26.01
N HIS A 480 -2.53 15.22 25.03
CA HIS A 480 -3.61 15.73 24.19
C HIS A 480 -4.94 15.62 24.96
N PRO A 481 -5.52 16.73 25.47
CA PRO A 481 -6.65 16.64 26.37
C PRO A 481 -7.89 16.03 25.71
N MET A 482 -8.18 16.41 24.44
CA MET A 482 -9.32 15.83 23.72
C MET A 482 -9.15 14.34 23.44
N SER A 483 -7.92 13.86 23.21
CA SER A 483 -7.69 12.43 23.04
C SER A 483 -8.00 11.62 24.31
N LEU A 484 -7.63 12.18 25.49
CA LEU A 484 -8.01 11.57 26.76
C LEU A 484 -9.53 11.61 26.97
N ILE A 485 -10.14 12.74 26.70
CA ILE A 485 -11.59 12.94 26.85
C ILE A 485 -12.35 11.95 25.94
N ASP A 486 -12.07 11.96 24.65
CA ASP A 486 -12.73 11.11 23.68
C ASP A 486 -12.55 9.62 24.00
N TYR A 487 -11.35 9.23 24.47
CA TYR A 487 -11.07 7.87 24.89
C TYR A 487 -11.95 7.42 26.05
N PHE A 488 -12.09 8.24 27.09
CA PHE A 488 -12.96 7.92 28.22
C PHE A 488 -14.43 8.00 27.87
N VAL A 489 -14.85 9.02 27.12
CA VAL A 489 -16.26 9.17 26.69
C VAL A 489 -16.71 7.98 25.86
N LEU A 490 -15.94 7.60 24.83
CA LEU A 490 -16.28 6.48 23.96
C LEU A 490 -16.35 5.17 24.74
N ASN A 491 -15.31 4.80 25.50
CA ASN A 491 -15.27 3.55 26.25
C ASN A 491 -16.37 3.46 27.32
N SER A 492 -16.69 4.58 27.96
CA SER A 492 -17.78 4.64 28.94
C SER A 492 -19.15 4.55 28.26
N TYR A 493 -19.31 5.21 27.09
CA TYR A 493 -20.56 5.19 26.35
C TYR A 493 -20.90 3.77 25.85
N VAL A 494 -19.92 3.09 25.21
CA VAL A 494 -20.12 1.72 24.70
C VAL A 494 -20.02 0.66 25.79
N VAL A 495 -19.80 1.07 27.03
CA VAL A 495 -19.64 0.19 28.21
C VAL A 495 -18.57 -0.87 27.93
N CYS A 496 -17.37 -0.42 27.60
CA CYS A 496 -16.25 -1.33 27.36
C CYS A 496 -15.87 -2.08 28.66
N MET A 497 -15.79 -3.39 28.60
CA MET A 497 -15.52 -4.26 29.74
C MET A 497 -14.12 -4.85 29.76
N ASP A 498 -13.32 -4.54 28.73
CA ASP A 498 -11.97 -5.07 28.54
C ASP A 498 -10.98 -3.99 28.11
N TRP A 499 -10.80 -2.97 28.97
CA TRP A 499 -9.93 -1.83 28.75
C TRP A 499 -9.15 -1.42 30.00
N LEU A 500 -8.41 -0.32 30.02
CA LEU A 500 -7.57 0.19 31.09
C LEU A 500 -6.40 -0.75 31.44
N ASN A 501 -6.62 -1.80 32.20
CA ASN A 501 -5.61 -2.80 32.57
C ASN A 501 -5.44 -3.92 31.50
N TRP A 502 -6.21 -3.87 30.43
CA TRP A 502 -6.14 -4.79 29.30
C TRP A 502 -5.93 -3.99 28.00
N ASN A 503 -6.78 -4.05 27.06
CA ASN A 503 -6.70 -3.53 25.71
C ASN A 503 -6.57 -1.98 25.65
N THR A 504 -5.49 -1.44 26.18
CA THR A 504 -5.21 0.00 26.15
C THR A 504 -3.88 0.30 25.48
N ALA A 505 -3.90 1.23 24.56
CA ALA A 505 -2.74 1.71 23.83
C ALA A 505 -2.68 3.24 23.82
N TRP A 506 -1.49 3.78 24.05
CA TRP A 506 -1.26 5.22 23.97
C TRP A 506 0.18 5.49 23.57
N TRP A 507 0.38 6.60 22.85
CA TRP A 507 1.65 6.90 22.26
C TRP A 507 1.90 8.39 22.05
N ARG A 508 3.13 8.75 21.71
CA ARG A 508 3.52 10.06 21.21
C ARG A 508 4.69 9.97 20.25
N GLY A 509 4.83 10.98 19.39
CA GLY A 509 5.99 11.17 18.56
C GLY A 509 7.01 12.12 19.19
N ARG A 510 8.30 11.91 18.87
CA ARG A 510 9.41 12.74 19.32
C ARG A 510 10.19 13.39 18.17
N HIS A 511 9.91 13.00 16.91
CA HIS A 511 10.58 13.59 15.76
C HIS A 511 10.23 15.09 15.67
N PRO A 512 11.25 15.98 15.53
CA PRO A 512 11.01 17.43 15.60
C PRO A 512 10.07 17.97 14.53
N GLU A 513 10.12 17.43 13.33
CA GLU A 513 9.29 17.84 12.19
C GLU A 513 7.96 17.10 12.10
N GLY A 514 7.84 15.95 12.80
CA GLY A 514 6.63 15.12 12.76
C GLY A 514 5.51 15.63 13.66
N GLY A 515 4.31 15.05 13.46
CA GLY A 515 3.09 15.32 14.20
C GLY A 515 2.99 14.57 15.55
N ALA A 516 1.81 14.64 16.20
CA ALA A 516 1.42 13.85 17.37
C ALA A 516 2.46 13.84 18.51
N LYS A 517 3.01 15.01 18.86
CA LYS A 517 4.07 15.15 19.90
C LYS A 517 3.57 15.05 21.34
N ARG A 518 2.26 15.07 21.55
CA ARG A 518 1.62 14.91 22.86
C ARG A 518 1.10 13.48 22.98
N TRP A 519 1.15 12.93 24.21
CA TRP A 519 0.55 11.63 24.47
C TRP A 519 -0.91 11.62 24.03
N ARG A 520 -1.28 10.58 23.28
CA ARG A 520 -2.61 10.36 22.74
C ARG A 520 -2.98 8.88 22.76
N TYR A 521 -4.25 8.57 22.72
CA TYR A 521 -4.74 7.20 22.75
C TYR A 521 -4.91 6.64 21.35
N ALA A 522 -4.68 5.34 21.23
CA ALA A 522 -5.11 4.55 20.10
C ALA A 522 -6.23 3.60 20.57
N LEU A 523 -7.31 3.56 19.81
CA LEU A 523 -8.41 2.65 20.07
C LEU A 523 -7.96 1.21 19.75
N TRP A 524 -8.28 0.28 20.63
CA TRP A 524 -7.69 -1.05 20.53
C TRP A 524 -8.76 -2.12 20.21
N ASP A 525 -9.05 -3.02 21.11
CA ASP A 525 -9.96 -4.16 20.94
C ASP A 525 -11.32 -3.82 21.56
N MET A 526 -12.34 -3.66 20.74
CA MET A 526 -13.65 -3.13 21.14
C MET A 526 -14.77 -4.17 21.05
N ASP A 527 -14.44 -5.45 20.99
CA ASP A 527 -15.42 -6.53 20.91
C ASP A 527 -16.18 -6.74 22.23
N ALA A 528 -15.53 -6.50 23.38
CA ALA A 528 -16.15 -6.60 24.70
C ALA A 528 -16.92 -5.32 25.09
N THR A 529 -17.90 -4.92 24.28
CA THR A 529 -18.69 -3.71 24.42
C THR A 529 -20.21 -4.00 24.32
N PHE A 530 -21.04 -3.03 24.67
CA PHE A 530 -22.50 -3.14 24.61
C PHE A 530 -23.05 -4.39 25.32
N GLY A 531 -22.52 -4.65 26.53
CA GLY A 531 -22.95 -5.78 27.34
C GLY A 531 -22.51 -7.17 26.85
N HIS A 532 -21.63 -7.23 25.87
CA HIS A 532 -21.13 -8.49 25.34
C HIS A 532 -19.80 -8.89 25.99
N TYR A 533 -19.63 -10.19 26.23
CA TYR A 533 -18.45 -10.88 26.69
C TYR A 533 -18.14 -10.70 28.19
N ILE A 534 -16.89 -10.94 28.58
CA ILE A 534 -16.43 -11.01 29.97
C ILE A 534 -15.99 -9.62 30.46
N ASN A 535 -16.40 -9.25 31.66
CA ASN A 535 -15.96 -8.02 32.32
C ASN A 535 -14.56 -8.20 32.95
N TYR A 536 -13.52 -8.14 32.12
CA TYR A 536 -12.13 -8.27 32.57
C TYR A 536 -11.63 -7.05 33.36
N THR A 537 -12.08 -5.87 32.99
CA THR A 537 -11.73 -4.61 33.67
C THR A 537 -12.36 -4.51 35.05
N GLY A 538 -13.51 -5.16 35.24
CA GLY A 538 -14.28 -5.08 36.49
C GLY A 538 -15.06 -3.77 36.60
N VAL A 539 -15.59 -3.25 35.49
CA VAL A 539 -16.49 -2.09 35.50
C VAL A 539 -17.70 -2.39 36.39
N PRO A 540 -18.14 -1.41 37.21
CA PRO A 540 -19.16 -1.66 38.24
C PRO A 540 -20.52 -2.10 37.67
N ASP A 541 -20.91 -1.59 36.52
CA ASP A 541 -22.13 -1.90 35.80
C ASP A 541 -21.82 -2.16 34.33
N THR A 542 -22.35 -3.23 33.77
CA THR A 542 -22.17 -3.66 32.37
C THR A 542 -23.44 -3.55 31.53
N GLY A 543 -24.53 -3.03 32.13
CA GLY A 543 -25.82 -2.83 31.46
C GLY A 543 -25.86 -1.53 30.67
N SER A 544 -26.92 -1.39 29.87
CA SER A 544 -27.23 -0.15 29.13
C SER A 544 -27.41 1.08 30.01
N GLY A 545 -27.86 0.88 31.24
CA GLY A 545 -28.00 1.94 32.26
C GLY A 545 -26.71 2.28 33.02
N ALA A 546 -25.55 1.80 32.62
CA ALA A 546 -24.29 2.09 33.32
C ALA A 546 -23.96 3.61 33.34
N ASP A 547 -23.67 4.12 34.50
CA ASP A 547 -23.36 5.54 34.71
C ASP A 547 -22.09 5.95 33.91
N PRO A 548 -22.10 7.12 33.28
CA PRO A 548 -20.95 7.66 32.54
C PRO A 548 -19.67 7.75 33.36
N CYS A 549 -19.77 8.07 34.65
CA CYS A 549 -18.64 8.24 35.55
C CYS A 549 -18.16 6.95 36.23
N ASN A 550 -18.71 5.80 35.90
CA ASN A 550 -18.27 4.54 36.49
C ASN A 550 -16.74 4.33 36.41
N PRO A 551 -16.08 4.61 35.28
CA PRO A 551 -14.63 4.48 35.19
C PRO A 551 -13.85 5.37 36.14
N GLU A 552 -14.32 6.58 36.40
CA GLU A 552 -13.66 7.55 37.29
C GLU A 552 -13.55 7.04 38.75
N ALA A 553 -14.51 6.20 39.15
CA ALA A 553 -14.57 5.62 40.48
C ALA A 553 -13.67 4.38 40.66
N MET A 554 -13.13 3.82 39.61
CA MET A 554 -12.38 2.56 39.64
C MET A 554 -10.96 2.67 40.19
N GLY A 555 -10.46 3.87 40.47
CA GLY A 555 -9.12 4.09 41.00
C GLY A 555 -8.06 3.93 39.96
N ASN A 556 -6.86 3.43 40.33
CA ASN A 556 -5.76 3.22 39.40
C ASN A 556 -5.72 1.77 38.92
N VAL A 557 -6.70 1.39 38.11
CA VAL A 557 -6.77 0.06 37.52
C VAL A 557 -5.57 -0.14 36.61
N GLY A 558 -4.88 -1.26 36.75
CA GLY A 558 -3.68 -1.60 36.00
C GLY A 558 -2.41 -0.83 36.38
N GLY A 559 -2.50 0.26 37.14
CA GLY A 559 -1.36 1.00 37.65
C GLY A 559 -0.74 2.00 36.65
N GLN A 560 -1.30 2.18 35.47
CA GLN A 560 -0.77 3.06 34.41
C GLN A 560 -1.03 4.54 34.65
N GLY A 561 -2.00 4.88 35.52
CA GLY A 561 -2.29 6.26 35.91
C GLY A 561 -3.38 6.95 35.09
N HIS A 562 -4.07 6.28 34.16
CA HIS A 562 -5.07 6.88 33.28
C HIS A 562 -6.21 7.55 34.07
N ILE A 563 -6.86 6.81 34.99
CA ILE A 563 -7.94 7.36 35.83
C ILE A 563 -7.42 8.44 36.80
N PRO A 564 -6.30 8.22 37.50
CA PRO A 564 -5.72 9.30 38.34
C PRO A 564 -5.43 10.58 37.58
N VAL A 565 -4.96 10.49 36.35
CA VAL A 565 -4.72 11.66 35.47
C VAL A 565 -6.04 12.33 35.10
N LEU A 566 -7.04 11.57 34.66
CA LEU A 566 -8.37 12.09 34.37
C LEU A 566 -8.94 12.83 35.59
N ASN A 567 -8.97 12.17 36.75
CA ASN A 567 -9.55 12.74 37.98
C ASN A 567 -8.80 13.99 38.46
N ALA A 568 -7.49 14.06 38.29
CA ALA A 568 -6.73 15.26 38.59
C ALA A 568 -7.06 16.41 37.63
N LEU A 569 -7.13 16.14 36.33
CA LEU A 569 -7.51 17.15 35.33
C LEU A 569 -8.95 17.64 35.49
N MET A 570 -9.88 16.78 35.91
CA MET A 570 -11.27 17.12 36.21
C MET A 570 -11.39 18.17 37.31
N THR A 571 -10.35 18.42 38.10
CA THR A 571 -10.34 19.54 39.08
C THR A 571 -10.12 20.91 38.44
N ASN A 572 -9.66 20.95 37.18
CA ASN A 572 -9.52 22.19 36.41
C ASN A 572 -10.85 22.51 35.71
N GLU A 573 -11.32 23.74 35.89
CA GLU A 573 -12.62 24.19 35.38
C GLU A 573 -12.71 24.05 33.83
N THR A 574 -11.67 24.43 33.14
CA THR A 574 -11.64 24.33 31.66
C THR A 574 -11.74 22.87 31.20
N PHE A 575 -10.96 21.97 31.81
CA PHE A 575 -11.00 20.55 31.45
C PHE A 575 -12.36 19.95 31.81
N TYR A 576 -12.88 20.24 32.98
CA TYR A 576 -14.19 19.74 33.45
C TYR A 576 -15.30 20.16 32.48
N THR A 577 -15.38 21.45 32.18
CA THR A 577 -16.36 21.99 31.23
C THR A 577 -16.25 21.32 29.86
N THR A 578 -15.03 21.16 29.34
CA THR A 578 -14.79 20.50 28.06
C THR A 578 -15.24 19.03 28.08
N TYR A 579 -14.94 18.32 29.18
CA TYR A 579 -15.33 16.92 29.36
C TYR A 579 -16.84 16.71 29.38
N ILE A 580 -17.54 17.52 30.18
CA ILE A 580 -19.01 17.44 30.29
C ILE A 580 -19.69 17.83 28.98
N ASN A 581 -19.24 18.92 28.36
CA ASN A 581 -19.78 19.35 27.07
C ASN A 581 -19.52 18.31 25.96
N ARG A 582 -18.37 17.62 25.96
CA ARG A 582 -18.10 16.58 24.96
C ARG A 582 -19.07 15.42 25.04
N TRP A 583 -19.50 15.04 26.25
CA TRP A 583 -20.59 14.08 26.43
C TRP A 583 -21.89 14.55 25.78
N ALA A 584 -22.26 15.80 25.99
CA ALA A 584 -23.45 16.39 25.40
C ALA A 584 -23.33 16.47 23.86
N ASP A 585 -22.22 16.98 23.37
CA ASP A 585 -21.98 17.15 21.92
C ASP A 585 -22.12 15.81 21.17
N LEU A 586 -21.46 14.77 21.67
CA LEU A 586 -21.52 13.43 21.06
C LEU A 586 -22.90 12.78 21.24
N GLY A 587 -23.52 12.92 22.43
CA GLY A 587 -24.85 12.41 22.71
C GLY A 587 -25.96 13.06 21.88
N ASN A 588 -25.76 14.32 21.48
CA ASN A 588 -26.68 15.05 20.62
C ASN A 588 -26.46 14.80 19.11
N THR A 589 -25.36 14.13 18.72
CA THR A 589 -24.98 13.95 17.31
C THR A 589 -24.70 12.50 16.98
N TYR A 590 -23.48 12.06 17.19
CA TYR A 590 -22.97 10.76 16.73
C TYR A 590 -23.43 9.59 17.61
N PHE A 591 -23.81 9.84 18.87
CA PHE A 591 -24.30 8.80 19.78
C PHE A 591 -25.82 8.85 19.97
N THR A 592 -26.53 9.47 19.03
CA THR A 592 -27.99 9.36 18.96
C THR A 592 -28.42 7.96 18.46
N CYS A 593 -29.58 7.47 18.87
CA CYS A 593 -30.11 6.19 18.44
C CYS A 593 -30.15 6.08 16.91
N ASP A 594 -30.70 7.09 16.23
CA ASP A 594 -30.85 7.11 14.77
C ASP A 594 -29.50 7.06 14.06
N TYR A 595 -28.49 7.81 14.51
CA TYR A 595 -27.17 7.83 13.88
C TYR A 595 -26.46 6.49 14.09
N MET A 596 -26.44 5.99 15.31
CA MET A 596 -25.79 4.73 15.64
C MET A 596 -26.41 3.55 14.87
N HIS A 597 -27.74 3.49 14.76
CA HIS A 597 -28.38 2.49 13.93
C HIS A 597 -28.08 2.66 12.46
N THR A 598 -28.02 3.89 11.95
CA THR A 598 -27.66 4.14 10.55
C THR A 598 -26.26 3.60 10.22
N VAL A 599 -25.28 3.83 11.09
CA VAL A 599 -23.94 3.29 10.92
C VAL A 599 -23.93 1.76 11.02
N LEU A 600 -24.56 1.21 12.06
CA LEU A 600 -24.65 -0.24 12.26
C LEU A 600 -25.32 -0.94 11.06
N ASP A 601 -26.48 -0.45 10.64
CA ASP A 601 -27.22 -1.02 9.53
C ASP A 601 -26.45 -0.96 8.21
N SER A 602 -25.71 0.12 7.97
CA SER A 602 -24.85 0.23 6.79
C SER A 602 -23.78 -0.85 6.76
N MET A 603 -23.18 -1.15 7.91
CA MET A 603 -22.16 -2.19 8.04
C MET A 603 -22.76 -3.61 7.99
N VAL A 604 -23.89 -3.82 8.62
CA VAL A 604 -24.61 -5.09 8.57
C VAL A 604 -25.02 -5.43 7.15
N LEU A 605 -25.50 -4.45 6.37
CA LEU A 605 -25.90 -4.64 4.97
C LEU A 605 -24.73 -5.16 4.11
N VAL A 606 -23.50 -4.83 4.46
CA VAL A 606 -22.30 -5.29 3.75
C VAL A 606 -22.05 -6.78 3.98
N ILE A 607 -22.16 -7.26 5.24
CA ILE A 607 -21.80 -8.65 5.58
C ILE A 607 -23.01 -9.62 5.53
N GLU A 608 -24.24 -9.14 5.64
CA GLU A 608 -25.46 -9.97 5.70
C GLU A 608 -25.56 -10.98 4.54
N PRO A 609 -25.25 -10.61 3.26
CA PRO A 609 -25.31 -11.57 2.16
C PRO A 609 -24.34 -12.74 2.28
N GLU A 610 -23.25 -12.57 3.03
CA GLU A 610 -22.18 -13.57 3.21
C GLU A 610 -22.39 -14.46 4.45
N MET A 611 -23.22 -14.04 5.40
CA MET A 611 -23.47 -14.78 6.66
C MET A 611 -24.09 -16.18 6.47
N PRO A 612 -24.92 -16.47 5.47
CA PRO A 612 -25.35 -17.84 5.21
C PRO A 612 -24.16 -18.80 5.00
N ARG A 613 -23.16 -18.37 4.24
CA ARG A 613 -21.96 -19.20 3.96
C ARG A 613 -21.01 -19.27 5.16
N GLN A 614 -20.93 -18.20 5.95
CA GLN A 614 -20.27 -18.20 7.26
C GLN A 614 -20.87 -19.29 8.16
N CYS A 615 -22.18 -19.32 8.29
CA CYS A 615 -22.90 -20.34 9.07
C CYS A 615 -22.73 -21.75 8.50
N ASP A 616 -22.75 -21.92 7.19
CA ASP A 616 -22.53 -23.22 6.55
C ASP A 616 -21.10 -23.76 6.86
N ARG A 617 -20.13 -22.88 6.94
CA ARG A 617 -18.73 -23.25 7.25
C ARG A 617 -18.51 -23.57 8.73
N TRP A 618 -19.02 -22.74 9.63
CA TRP A 618 -18.65 -22.74 11.04
C TRP A 618 -19.76 -23.24 11.97
N GLY A 619 -20.98 -23.39 11.46
CA GLY A 619 -22.17 -23.75 12.24
C GLY A 619 -23.04 -22.55 12.57
N GLY A 620 -24.04 -22.75 13.41
CA GLY A 620 -25.06 -21.75 13.67
C GLY A 620 -26.04 -21.59 12.51
N ASP A 621 -26.79 -20.51 12.50
CA ASP A 621 -27.69 -20.13 11.41
C ASP A 621 -27.89 -18.60 11.41
N VAL A 622 -28.35 -18.07 10.27
CA VAL A 622 -28.55 -16.62 10.10
C VAL A 622 -29.61 -16.07 11.10
N ALA A 623 -30.62 -16.87 11.47
CA ALA A 623 -31.62 -16.43 12.42
C ALA A 623 -31.05 -16.26 13.85
N GLY A 624 -30.12 -17.14 14.25
CA GLY A 624 -29.36 -16.99 15.48
C GLY A 624 -28.50 -15.75 15.48
N TRP A 625 -27.76 -15.49 14.37
CA TRP A 625 -26.97 -14.28 14.23
C TRP A 625 -27.85 -13.01 14.31
N GLN A 626 -29.01 -12.99 13.67
CA GLN A 626 -29.96 -11.86 13.76
C GLN A 626 -30.48 -11.62 15.20
N VAL A 627 -30.54 -12.67 16.03
CA VAL A 627 -30.86 -12.50 17.46
C VAL A 627 -29.78 -11.75 18.19
N GLU A 628 -28.51 -12.07 17.93
CA GLU A 628 -27.38 -11.40 18.56
C GLU A 628 -27.22 -9.94 18.07
N LEU A 629 -27.47 -9.68 16.78
CA LEU A 629 -27.59 -8.31 16.27
C LEU A 629 -28.73 -7.52 16.94
N GLN A 630 -29.87 -8.18 17.20
CA GLN A 630 -31.00 -7.51 17.86
C GLN A 630 -30.64 -7.14 19.30
N GLN A 631 -29.90 -7.99 20.02
CA GLN A 631 -29.39 -7.64 21.37
C GLN A 631 -28.50 -6.40 21.35
N LEU A 632 -27.62 -6.27 20.34
CA LEU A 632 -26.80 -5.07 20.16
C LEU A 632 -27.67 -3.83 19.91
N ARG A 633 -28.70 -3.96 19.03
CA ARG A 633 -29.65 -2.86 18.76
C ARG A 633 -30.44 -2.47 20.02
N ASP A 634 -30.95 -3.46 20.75
CA ASP A 634 -31.70 -3.22 21.99
C ASP A 634 -30.84 -2.48 23.03
N PHE A 635 -29.56 -2.84 23.13
CA PHE A 635 -28.63 -2.14 24.02
C PHE A 635 -28.40 -0.68 23.60
N ILE A 636 -28.25 -0.44 22.28
CA ILE A 636 -28.12 0.91 21.74
C ILE A 636 -29.36 1.73 22.04
N ASP A 637 -30.57 1.19 21.79
CA ASP A 637 -31.82 1.86 22.02
C ASP A 637 -32.01 2.24 23.50
N GLU A 638 -31.69 1.32 24.41
CA GLU A 638 -31.78 1.59 25.85
C GLU A 638 -30.73 2.62 26.29
N ARG A 639 -29.51 2.63 25.68
CA ARG A 639 -28.40 3.49 26.09
C ARG A 639 -28.55 4.93 25.62
N CYS A 640 -29.00 5.16 24.41
CA CYS A 640 -29.03 6.46 23.76
C CYS A 640 -30.28 7.31 24.08
N GLU A 641 -31.28 6.78 24.75
CA GLU A 641 -32.50 7.53 25.14
C GLU A 641 -32.30 8.30 26.46
N SER A 642 -32.93 7.85 27.49
CA SER A 642 -32.99 8.57 28.78
C SER A 642 -31.83 8.23 29.73
N GLU A 643 -31.19 7.08 29.54
CA GLU A 643 -30.20 6.57 30.51
C GLU A 643 -28.92 7.42 30.55
N LEU A 644 -28.46 7.90 29.38
CA LEU A 644 -27.28 8.76 29.33
C LEU A 644 -27.46 10.06 30.08
N MET A 645 -28.59 10.76 29.87
CA MET A 645 -28.86 12.06 30.54
C MET A 645 -29.01 11.92 32.05
N SER A 646 -29.79 10.92 32.50
CA SER A 646 -29.94 10.65 33.91
C SER A 646 -28.62 10.23 34.57
N GLY A 647 -27.81 9.46 33.88
CA GLY A 647 -26.49 9.10 34.35
C GLY A 647 -25.55 10.31 34.51
N MET A 648 -25.59 11.26 33.58
CA MET A 648 -24.82 12.50 33.69
C MET A 648 -25.27 13.37 34.88
N GLU A 649 -26.58 13.50 35.08
CA GLU A 649 -27.14 14.21 36.24
C GLU A 649 -26.70 13.57 37.56
N ASP A 650 -26.79 12.25 37.68
CA ASP A 650 -26.41 11.51 38.87
C ASP A 650 -24.88 11.54 39.14
N CYS A 651 -24.08 11.47 38.07
CA CYS A 651 -22.62 11.48 38.17
C CYS A 651 -22.05 12.81 38.64
N TYR A 652 -22.56 13.91 38.09
CA TYR A 652 -21.89 15.21 38.20
C TYR A 652 -22.72 16.26 38.99
N ASP A 653 -23.87 15.87 39.56
CA ASP A 653 -24.81 16.76 40.30
C ASP A 653 -25.20 17.97 39.43
N ILE A 654 -25.47 17.75 38.16
CA ILE A 654 -25.85 18.74 37.13
C ILE A 654 -27.30 18.52 36.74
N THR A 655 -27.93 19.52 36.15
CA THR A 655 -29.32 19.43 35.69
C THR A 655 -29.38 19.59 34.18
N THR A 656 -30.02 18.67 33.49
CA THR A 656 -30.21 18.70 32.04
C THR A 656 -31.16 19.85 31.66
N VAL A 657 -30.77 20.57 30.62
CA VAL A 657 -31.56 21.64 29.98
C VAL A 657 -31.48 21.49 28.47
N THR A 658 -32.45 22.05 27.77
CA THR A 658 -32.48 22.02 26.30
C THR A 658 -31.93 23.32 25.73
N LEU A 659 -30.88 23.22 24.88
CA LEU A 659 -30.42 24.32 24.05
C LEU A 659 -30.94 24.10 22.61
N THR A 660 -31.70 25.09 22.14
CA THR A 660 -32.13 25.09 20.73
C THR A 660 -31.45 26.25 20.01
N VAL A 661 -30.78 25.93 18.92
CA VAL A 661 -30.10 26.88 18.05
C VAL A 661 -30.79 26.88 16.70
N GLU A 662 -31.32 28.03 16.32
CA GLU A 662 -31.89 28.27 15.00
C GLU A 662 -30.91 29.10 14.15
N ILE A 663 -30.82 28.83 12.88
CA ILE A 663 -30.02 29.58 11.93
C ILE A 663 -30.94 30.29 10.94
N VAL A 664 -30.83 31.61 10.89
CA VAL A 664 -31.51 32.44 9.88
C VAL A 664 -30.46 32.99 8.95
N GLY A 665 -30.50 32.53 7.70
CA GLY A 665 -29.50 32.86 6.69
C GLY A 665 -28.68 31.65 6.30
N MET A 666 -27.45 31.84 5.84
CA MET A 666 -26.60 30.80 5.23
C MET A 666 -25.28 30.60 6.01
N GLY A 667 -25.17 31.01 7.24
CA GLY A 667 -23.99 30.75 8.07
C GLY A 667 -24.12 29.47 8.88
N ASP A 668 -23.03 29.00 9.47
CA ASP A 668 -23.00 27.86 10.36
C ASP A 668 -22.82 28.30 11.82
N VAL A 669 -23.14 27.44 12.76
CA VAL A 669 -22.91 27.68 14.19
C VAL A 669 -22.18 26.49 14.77
N GLU A 670 -20.99 26.72 15.32
CA GLU A 670 -20.31 25.71 16.14
C GLU A 670 -20.85 25.79 17.58
N ILE A 671 -21.24 24.65 18.13
CA ILE A 671 -21.58 24.50 19.56
C ILE A 671 -20.47 23.68 20.19
N ASN A 672 -19.62 24.28 21.00
CA ASN A 672 -18.44 23.70 21.66
C ASN A 672 -17.51 22.97 20.65
N SER A 673 -17.89 21.76 20.21
CA SER A 673 -17.09 20.89 19.32
C SER A 673 -17.89 20.28 18.16
N ILE A 674 -19.09 20.78 17.90
CA ILE A 674 -19.97 20.28 16.83
C ILE A 674 -20.45 21.41 15.94
N ASP A 675 -20.42 21.16 14.63
CA ASP A 675 -20.86 22.12 13.61
C ASP A 675 -22.33 21.93 13.29
N ILE A 676 -23.13 22.96 13.47
CA ILE A 676 -24.53 23.02 13.11
C ILE A 676 -24.68 23.81 11.83
N VAL A 677 -24.94 23.09 10.75
CA VAL A 677 -25.18 23.69 9.43
C VAL A 677 -26.66 24.07 9.24
N PRO A 678 -27.02 24.96 8.30
CA PRO A 678 -28.42 25.39 8.09
C PRO A 678 -29.42 24.25 7.85
N ALA A 679 -28.96 23.14 7.29
CA ALA A 679 -29.79 21.94 7.08
C ALA A 679 -30.20 21.23 8.38
N MET A 680 -29.45 21.45 9.45
CA MET A 680 -29.74 20.92 10.80
C MET A 680 -30.60 21.86 11.62
N SER A 681 -30.87 23.10 11.14
CA SER A 681 -31.65 24.09 11.87
C SER A 681 -33.17 23.81 11.79
N PRO A 682 -33.93 23.88 12.87
CA PRO A 682 -33.45 24.12 14.26
C PRO A 682 -32.75 22.88 14.83
N PHE A 683 -31.55 23.06 15.37
CA PHE A 683 -30.88 22.04 16.16
C PHE A 683 -31.33 22.14 17.62
N SER A 684 -31.69 21.02 18.25
CA SER A 684 -32.08 21.01 19.65
C SER A 684 -31.36 19.86 20.35
N GLY A 685 -30.50 20.22 21.29
CA GLY A 685 -29.68 19.29 22.04
C GLY A 685 -29.81 19.50 23.55
N PHE A 686 -29.51 18.46 24.32
CA PHE A 686 -29.39 18.57 25.76
C PHE A 686 -28.00 19.07 26.14
N TYR A 687 -27.97 19.98 27.09
CA TYR A 687 -26.79 20.50 27.78
C TYR A 687 -27.10 20.61 29.29
N PHE A 688 -26.22 21.25 30.08
CA PHE A 688 -26.35 21.20 31.52
C PHE A 688 -26.31 22.59 32.12
N GLU A 689 -27.15 22.81 33.19
CA GLU A 689 -27.11 24.04 33.97
C GLU A 689 -25.71 24.26 34.57
N GLU A 690 -25.30 25.53 34.65
CA GLU A 690 -24.01 25.96 35.20
C GLU A 690 -22.75 25.41 34.48
N ILE A 691 -22.91 24.68 33.40
CA ILE A 691 -21.81 24.27 32.53
C ILE A 691 -21.75 25.25 31.34
N PRO A 692 -20.70 26.07 31.23
CA PRO A 692 -20.61 27.03 30.15
C PRO A 692 -20.60 26.34 28.78
N VAL A 693 -21.46 26.82 27.87
CA VAL A 693 -21.52 26.39 26.47
C VAL A 693 -21.01 27.51 25.59
N THR A 694 -20.22 27.19 24.61
CA THR A 694 -19.69 28.17 23.65
C THR A 694 -20.38 28.01 22.32
N LEU A 695 -20.93 29.12 21.83
CA LEU A 695 -21.48 29.23 20.48
C LEU A 695 -20.55 30.09 19.63
N THR A 696 -20.13 29.61 18.50
CA THR A 696 -19.35 30.36 17.51
C THR A 696 -20.16 30.49 16.24
N ALA A 697 -20.45 31.74 15.83
CA ALA A 697 -21.09 31.98 14.54
C ALA A 697 -20.03 31.98 13.46
N GLU A 698 -20.16 31.09 12.48
CA GLU A 698 -19.23 30.95 11.36
C GLU A 698 -19.81 31.57 10.08
N GLU A 699 -19.08 32.57 9.56
CA GLU A 699 -19.43 33.27 8.35
C GLU A 699 -19.02 32.42 7.14
N ASN A 700 -19.93 31.55 6.73
CA ASN A 700 -19.73 30.74 5.53
C ASN A 700 -20.50 31.33 4.34
N TYR A 701 -20.04 31.07 3.15
CA TYR A 701 -20.72 31.43 1.89
C TYR A 701 -20.98 32.93 1.66
N GLY A 702 -20.15 33.83 2.25
CA GLY A 702 -20.20 35.28 2.04
C GLY A 702 -21.37 35.98 2.71
N VAL A 703 -21.97 35.37 3.69
CA VAL A 703 -22.87 36.01 4.63
C VAL A 703 -22.11 36.45 5.87
N GLN A 704 -22.49 37.62 6.40
CA GLN A 704 -21.98 38.09 7.70
C GLN A 704 -22.88 37.60 8.81
N PHE A 705 -22.28 37.27 9.95
CA PHE A 705 -23.02 37.14 11.17
C PHE A 705 -23.51 38.55 11.57
N LEU A 706 -24.77 38.64 11.90
CA LEU A 706 -25.38 39.92 12.28
C LEU A 706 -25.53 40.07 13.78
N PHE A 707 -26.17 39.11 14.37
CA PHE A 707 -26.39 39.08 15.82
C PHE A 707 -27.05 37.77 16.30
N TRP A 708 -26.91 37.53 17.59
CA TRP A 708 -27.65 36.51 18.32
C TRP A 708 -28.96 37.09 18.83
N GLU A 709 -30.05 36.32 18.73
CA GLU A 709 -31.35 36.65 19.32
C GLU A 709 -31.76 35.58 20.33
N ILE A 710 -32.12 35.98 21.53
CA ILE A 710 -32.73 35.09 22.52
C ILE A 710 -34.22 35.07 22.29
N VAL A 711 -34.76 33.91 21.90
CA VAL A 711 -36.19 33.72 21.61
C VAL A 711 -36.95 33.34 22.89
N SER A 712 -36.38 32.40 23.64
CA SER A 712 -36.93 31.97 24.91
C SER A 712 -35.81 31.56 25.89
N GLY A 713 -36.08 31.60 27.18
CA GLY A 713 -35.10 31.31 28.23
C GLY A 713 -34.40 32.57 28.76
N THR A 714 -33.33 32.37 29.54
CA THR A 714 -32.57 33.43 30.13
C THR A 714 -31.09 33.16 30.01
N ALA A 715 -30.38 34.03 29.33
CA ALA A 715 -28.94 34.01 29.25
C ALA A 715 -28.37 35.42 29.21
N VAL A 716 -27.10 35.59 29.63
CA VAL A 716 -26.43 36.89 29.58
C VAL A 716 -25.75 37.01 28.23
N LEU A 717 -26.20 37.97 27.43
CA LEU A 717 -25.65 38.30 26.12
C LEU A 717 -25.12 39.74 26.19
N ALA A 718 -23.80 39.87 26.38
CA ALA A 718 -23.18 41.18 26.61
C ALA A 718 -23.16 42.04 25.36
N ASP A 719 -22.79 41.44 24.21
CA ASP A 719 -22.86 42.04 22.89
C ASP A 719 -23.48 41.04 21.91
N PRO A 720 -24.69 41.28 21.39
CA PRO A 720 -25.32 40.32 20.50
C PRO A 720 -24.60 40.18 19.13
N THR A 721 -23.65 41.05 18.82
CA THR A 721 -22.92 41.05 17.54
C THR A 721 -21.57 40.34 17.63
N ASP A 722 -21.16 39.87 18.82
CA ASP A 722 -19.97 39.04 18.99
C ASP A 722 -20.17 37.66 18.32
N VAL A 723 -19.26 37.26 17.48
CA VAL A 723 -19.29 35.94 16.80
C VAL A 723 -19.12 34.79 17.79
N LEU A 724 -18.36 35.01 18.87
CA LEU A 724 -18.13 34.05 19.94
C LEU A 724 -18.97 34.42 21.16
N TRP A 725 -19.83 33.52 21.59
CA TRP A 725 -20.64 33.70 22.78
C TRP A 725 -20.54 32.51 23.71
N THR A 726 -19.88 32.71 24.88
CA THR A 726 -19.89 31.72 25.94
C THR A 726 -21.01 32.07 26.90
N LEU A 727 -21.87 31.13 27.19
CA LEU A 727 -23.08 31.35 28.01
C LEU A 727 -23.24 30.25 29.07
N ASP A 728 -23.73 30.66 30.22
CA ASP A 728 -24.16 29.76 31.29
C ASP A 728 -25.66 29.50 31.14
N LEU A 729 -26.00 28.24 30.99
CA LEU A 729 -27.40 27.81 30.93
C LEU A 729 -28.01 27.76 32.30
N SER A 730 -29.18 28.39 32.48
CA SER A 730 -29.95 28.37 33.73
C SER A 730 -31.38 27.84 33.56
N GLY A 731 -31.57 27.03 32.54
CA GLY A 731 -32.80 26.42 32.06
C GLY A 731 -32.84 26.37 30.52
N ASP A 732 -33.93 25.86 29.98
CA ASP A 732 -34.10 25.75 28.53
C ASP A 732 -33.93 27.09 27.84
N LEU A 733 -33.15 27.07 26.75
CA LEU A 733 -32.80 28.26 26.00
C LEU A 733 -33.01 28.03 24.49
N THR A 734 -33.63 29.01 23.83
CA THR A 734 -33.73 29.04 22.38
C THR A 734 -33.06 30.30 21.86
N VAL A 735 -32.12 30.16 20.94
CA VAL A 735 -31.37 31.26 20.36
C VAL A 735 -31.42 31.16 18.83
N ILE A 736 -31.36 32.31 18.17
CA ILE A 736 -31.23 32.39 16.71
C ILE A 736 -29.91 33.08 16.40
N ALA A 737 -29.13 32.45 15.53
CA ALA A 737 -28.02 33.10 14.86
C ALA A 737 -28.53 33.75 13.57
N HIS A 738 -28.47 35.08 13.50
CA HIS A 738 -28.88 35.79 12.31
C HIS A 738 -27.68 36.06 11.43
N PHE A 739 -27.75 35.51 10.22
CA PHE A 739 -26.79 35.76 9.17
C PHE A 739 -27.49 36.45 8.02
N GLY A 740 -26.84 37.41 7.44
CA GLY A 740 -27.46 38.17 6.37
C GLY A 740 -26.62 39.36 5.98
N ILE A 741 -27.30 40.34 5.39
CA ILE A 741 -26.65 41.45 4.75
C ILE A 741 -27.11 42.75 5.33
N PRO A 742 -26.21 43.67 5.71
CA PRO A 742 -26.56 44.96 6.31
C PRO A 742 -27.03 46.05 5.34
N VAL A 743 -27.06 45.87 4.03
CA VAL A 743 -27.16 47.01 3.05
C VAL A 743 -27.96 46.68 1.74
N PRO A 744 -28.53 47.68 0.97
CA PRO A 744 -29.35 47.46 -0.20
C PRO A 744 -28.59 46.80 -1.42
N PRO A 745 -29.33 46.27 -2.40
CA PRO A 745 -28.73 45.63 -3.57
C PRO A 745 -27.79 46.52 -4.34
N GLU A 746 -26.67 46.01 -4.78
CA GLU A 746 -25.64 46.72 -5.55
C GLU A 746 -25.39 46.05 -6.90
N ASP A 747 -25.03 46.83 -7.90
CA ASP A 747 -24.76 46.36 -9.25
C ASP A 747 -23.33 45.77 -9.33
N VAL A 748 -23.24 44.48 -9.61
CA VAL A 748 -21.98 43.75 -9.78
C VAL A 748 -21.80 43.31 -11.23
N VAL A 749 -20.66 43.66 -11.81
CA VAL A 749 -20.29 43.21 -13.13
C VAL A 749 -19.49 41.90 -13.04
N PHE A 750 -20.01 40.84 -13.61
CA PHE A 750 -19.30 39.56 -13.73
C PHE A 750 -18.54 39.47 -15.04
N ASN A 751 -17.31 38.97 -14.97
CA ASN A 751 -16.45 38.82 -16.14
C ASN A 751 -15.72 37.46 -16.12
N VAL A 752 -15.33 36.99 -17.29
CA VAL A 752 -14.54 35.74 -17.45
C VAL A 752 -13.31 36.06 -18.29
N GLU A 753 -12.14 35.63 -17.77
CA GLU A 753 -10.87 35.89 -18.47
C GLU A 753 -10.06 34.57 -18.58
N PRO A 754 -9.61 34.20 -19.78
CA PRO A 754 -9.96 34.81 -21.11
C PRO A 754 -11.42 34.54 -21.48
N ILE A 755 -12.00 35.40 -22.29
CA ILE A 755 -13.38 35.21 -22.77
C ILE A 755 -13.51 33.85 -23.48
N GLY A 756 -14.52 33.06 -23.09
CA GLY A 756 -14.79 31.77 -23.66
C GLY A 756 -14.08 30.62 -22.93
N SER A 757 -13.27 30.88 -21.90
CA SER A 757 -12.57 29.87 -21.10
C SER A 757 -13.45 29.18 -20.06
N GLY A 758 -14.59 29.77 -19.72
CA GLY A 758 -15.51 29.23 -18.72
C GLY A 758 -16.78 30.06 -18.60
N GLY A 759 -17.54 29.79 -17.55
CA GLY A 759 -18.75 30.48 -17.17
C GLY A 759 -18.80 30.72 -15.66
N ILE A 760 -19.73 31.54 -15.23
CA ILE A 760 -20.00 31.82 -13.83
C ILE A 760 -21.47 31.46 -13.54
N VAL A 761 -21.70 30.80 -12.46
CA VAL A 761 -23.02 30.54 -11.89
C VAL A 761 -23.11 31.34 -10.59
N VAL A 762 -24.14 32.09 -10.42
CA VAL A 762 -24.43 32.88 -9.21
C VAL A 762 -25.73 32.37 -8.62
N ASP A 763 -25.70 31.92 -7.39
CA ASP A 763 -26.85 31.34 -6.66
C ASP A 763 -27.62 30.29 -7.48
N GLY A 764 -26.85 29.45 -8.18
CA GLY A 764 -27.40 28.39 -9.03
C GLY A 764 -27.89 28.83 -10.41
N VAL A 765 -27.78 30.13 -10.77
CA VAL A 765 -28.18 30.67 -12.05
C VAL A 765 -26.95 30.97 -12.91
N SER A 766 -26.88 30.37 -14.10
CA SER A 766 -25.78 30.60 -15.05
C SER A 766 -25.89 31.97 -15.70
N ILE A 767 -24.76 32.65 -15.82
CA ILE A 767 -24.65 33.91 -16.60
C ILE A 767 -24.35 33.57 -18.06
N ASP A 768 -25.22 34.05 -18.97
CA ASP A 768 -25.20 33.66 -20.39
C ASP A 768 -24.15 34.39 -21.23
N SER A 769 -23.68 35.56 -20.81
CA SER A 769 -22.70 36.35 -21.57
C SER A 769 -21.86 37.26 -20.67
N TYR A 770 -20.63 37.55 -21.09
CA TYR A 770 -19.68 38.35 -20.33
C TYR A 770 -19.17 39.54 -21.14
N PRO A 771 -19.00 40.73 -20.47
CA PRO A 771 -19.37 41.04 -19.10
C PRO A 771 -20.89 41.14 -18.92
N SER A 772 -21.42 40.69 -17.77
CA SER A 772 -22.82 40.85 -17.34
C SER A 772 -22.91 41.65 -16.08
N THR A 773 -23.96 42.47 -15.97
CA THR A 773 -24.24 43.23 -14.76
C THR A 773 -25.45 42.63 -14.08
N GLU A 774 -25.26 42.15 -12.85
CA GLU A 774 -26.31 41.59 -12.02
C GLU A 774 -26.52 42.48 -10.79
N SER A 775 -27.78 42.76 -10.51
CA SER A 775 -28.15 43.52 -9.28
C SER A 775 -28.33 42.54 -8.15
N LEU A 776 -27.33 42.44 -7.30
CA LEU A 776 -27.29 41.49 -6.20
C LEU A 776 -27.48 42.17 -4.86
N THR A 777 -28.19 41.50 -3.99
CA THR A 777 -28.32 41.96 -2.59
C THR A 777 -26.95 41.99 -1.94
N VAL A 778 -26.72 42.96 -1.06
CA VAL A 778 -25.50 43.03 -0.26
C VAL A 778 -25.56 41.88 0.74
N SER A 779 -25.13 40.68 0.34
CA SER A 779 -25.11 39.40 1.10
C SER A 779 -24.13 38.44 0.46
N GLY A 780 -23.87 37.33 1.16
CA GLY A 780 -23.15 36.23 0.59
C GLY A 780 -23.91 35.61 -0.59
N HIS A 781 -23.34 35.64 -1.74
CA HIS A 781 -23.82 34.94 -2.92
C HIS A 781 -22.89 33.78 -3.22
N THR A 782 -23.47 32.63 -3.52
CA THR A 782 -22.65 31.51 -4.00
C THR A 782 -22.23 31.81 -5.44
N ILE A 783 -20.94 31.76 -5.70
CA ILE A 783 -20.40 31.84 -7.05
C ILE A 783 -19.65 30.58 -7.41
N GLN A 784 -19.90 30.11 -8.62
CA GLN A 784 -19.22 28.94 -9.14
C GLN A 784 -18.61 29.27 -10.50
N ALA A 785 -17.32 29.01 -10.64
CA ALA A 785 -16.65 29.05 -11.90
C ALA A 785 -16.73 27.68 -12.60
N VAL A 786 -17.25 27.65 -13.80
CA VAL A 786 -17.43 26.42 -14.59
C VAL A 786 -16.55 26.51 -15.82
N SER A 787 -15.61 25.61 -15.95
CA SER A 787 -14.69 25.57 -17.10
C SER A 787 -15.40 25.19 -18.40
N SER A 788 -15.01 25.81 -19.50
CA SER A 788 -15.52 25.46 -20.83
C SER A 788 -14.74 24.30 -21.44
N GLY A 789 -15.05 23.08 -21.00
CA GLY A 789 -14.38 21.88 -21.45
C GLY A 789 -13.18 21.50 -20.56
N GLN A 790 -12.57 20.37 -20.90
CA GLN A 790 -11.54 19.73 -20.03
C GLN A 790 -10.17 20.45 -20.02
N TRP A 791 -9.93 21.37 -20.94
CA TRP A 791 -8.63 22.04 -21.11
C TRP A 791 -8.57 23.41 -20.48
N TRP A 792 -9.61 23.82 -19.80
CA TRP A 792 -9.61 25.02 -19.00
C TRP A 792 -9.80 24.67 -17.54
N GLN A 793 -8.97 25.22 -16.70
CA GLN A 793 -9.08 25.07 -15.26
C GLN A 793 -9.29 26.44 -14.65
N PHE A 794 -10.21 26.52 -13.74
CA PHE A 794 -10.37 27.72 -12.93
C PHE A 794 -9.07 28.00 -12.18
N SER A 795 -8.63 29.24 -12.20
CA SER A 795 -7.40 29.70 -11.55
C SER A 795 -7.72 30.41 -10.24
N HIS A 796 -8.44 31.49 -10.35
CA HIS A 796 -8.80 32.28 -9.18
C HIS A 796 -9.89 33.29 -9.52
N TRP A 797 -10.52 33.83 -8.50
CA TRP A 797 -11.40 34.97 -8.57
C TRP A 797 -10.61 36.26 -8.33
N SER A 798 -11.02 37.34 -8.92
CA SER A 798 -10.68 38.71 -8.50
C SER A 798 -11.93 39.55 -8.32
N SER A 799 -11.90 40.42 -7.33
CA SER A 799 -12.95 41.40 -7.11
C SER A 799 -12.35 42.82 -7.06
N THR A 800 -13.04 43.75 -7.60
CA THR A 800 -12.64 45.18 -7.58
C THR A 800 -13.90 46.04 -7.41
N PRO A 801 -13.99 46.91 -6.42
CA PRO A 801 -12.95 47.16 -5.43
C PRO A 801 -12.82 45.99 -4.41
N ASN A 802 -11.74 45.99 -3.58
CA ASN A 802 -11.41 44.91 -2.63
C ASN A 802 -12.39 44.79 -1.48
N GLU A 803 -13.36 45.72 -1.39
CA GLU A 803 -14.45 45.61 -0.40
C GLU A 803 -15.43 44.50 -0.74
N ASN A 804 -15.45 44.04 -2.02
CA ASN A 804 -16.18 42.83 -2.40
C ASN A 804 -15.25 41.63 -2.22
N VAL A 805 -15.55 40.76 -1.27
CA VAL A 805 -14.67 39.67 -0.86
C VAL A 805 -15.14 38.34 -1.46
N VAL A 806 -14.20 37.58 -1.99
CA VAL A 806 -14.42 36.19 -2.40
C VAL A 806 -13.77 35.27 -1.35
N SER A 807 -14.57 34.42 -0.70
CA SER A 807 -14.14 33.54 0.40
C SER A 807 -14.63 32.10 0.21
N PRO A 808 -14.12 31.09 0.93
CA PRO A 808 -12.98 31.17 1.85
C PRO A 808 -11.64 31.27 1.12
N ASP A 809 -11.60 30.90 -0.17
CA ASP A 809 -10.39 30.95 -0.99
C ASP A 809 -10.72 31.47 -2.38
N MET A 810 -10.07 32.57 -2.78
CA MET A 810 -10.18 33.09 -4.14
C MET A 810 -9.73 32.09 -5.23
N ASN A 811 -9.03 31.03 -4.87
CA ASN A 811 -8.61 29.96 -5.80
C ASN A 811 -9.61 28.80 -5.87
N ALA A 812 -10.64 28.78 -5.06
CA ALA A 812 -11.68 27.76 -5.13
C ALA A 812 -12.69 28.08 -6.22
N SER A 813 -13.02 27.10 -7.08
CA SER A 813 -14.01 27.28 -8.15
C SER A 813 -15.42 27.51 -7.62
N ASN A 814 -15.74 26.96 -6.46
CA ASN A 814 -16.93 27.25 -5.68
C ASN A 814 -16.51 28.19 -4.55
N ALA A 815 -17.08 29.34 -4.50
CA ALA A 815 -16.76 30.36 -3.53
C ALA A 815 -17.99 31.16 -3.16
N ASN A 816 -17.86 31.97 -2.14
CA ASN A 816 -18.87 32.95 -1.78
C ASN A 816 -18.38 34.32 -2.15
N LEU A 817 -19.25 35.12 -2.65
CA LEU A 817 -19.03 36.54 -2.98
C LEU A 817 -19.73 37.40 -1.96
N GLU A 818 -18.97 38.13 -1.19
CA GLU A 818 -19.45 39.12 -0.25
C GLU A 818 -19.43 40.48 -0.95
N ILE A 819 -20.62 41.10 -1.12
CA ILE A 819 -20.76 42.38 -1.85
C ILE A 819 -20.95 43.50 -0.83
N ALA A 820 -20.02 44.42 -0.84
CA ALA A 820 -20.10 45.62 0.01
C ALA A 820 -20.44 46.89 -0.80
N VAL A 821 -20.06 46.92 -2.06
CA VAL A 821 -20.21 48.10 -2.98
C VAL A 821 -20.32 47.62 -4.42
N PRO A 822 -20.85 48.48 -5.35
CA PRO A 822 -20.79 48.14 -6.78
C PRO A 822 -19.37 47.82 -7.24
N GLY A 823 -19.24 46.77 -8.01
CA GLY A 823 -17.90 46.29 -8.35
C GLY A 823 -17.85 45.34 -9.56
N VAL A 824 -16.66 44.81 -9.80
CA VAL A 824 -16.40 43.84 -10.85
C VAL A 824 -15.83 42.59 -10.24
N VAL A 825 -16.43 41.45 -10.53
CA VAL A 825 -15.94 40.11 -10.15
C VAL A 825 -15.52 39.38 -11.41
N THR A 826 -14.29 38.91 -11.44
CA THR A 826 -13.74 38.21 -12.61
C THR A 826 -13.29 36.82 -12.22
N ALA A 827 -13.78 35.82 -12.94
CA ALA A 827 -13.27 34.46 -12.90
C ALA A 827 -12.12 34.32 -13.88
N TYR A 828 -10.96 33.99 -13.40
CA TYR A 828 -9.79 33.70 -14.22
C TYR A 828 -9.65 32.21 -14.44
N PHE A 829 -9.44 31.83 -15.67
CA PHE A 829 -9.16 30.48 -16.06
C PHE A 829 -7.77 30.39 -16.68
N THR A 830 -7.08 29.33 -16.33
CA THR A 830 -5.80 28.99 -16.92
C THR A 830 -6.03 27.88 -17.94
N TYR A 831 -5.45 28.04 -19.09
CA TYR A 831 -5.43 26.96 -20.06
C TYR A 831 -4.53 25.87 -19.52
N ILE A 832 -5.07 24.67 -19.40
CA ILE A 832 -4.28 23.50 -19.03
C ILE A 832 -3.46 23.15 -20.25
N GLU A 833 -2.18 23.48 -20.20
CA GLU A 833 -1.27 23.00 -21.21
C GLU A 833 -1.35 21.47 -21.21
N HIS A 834 -1.77 20.92 -22.29
CA HIS A 834 -1.87 19.48 -22.50
C HIS A 834 -1.13 19.14 -23.79
N THR A 835 -0.66 17.93 -23.83
CA THR A 835 -0.07 17.37 -25.03
C THR A 835 -1.18 16.66 -25.80
N GLU A 836 -1.41 17.03 -27.04
CA GLU A 836 -2.12 16.17 -27.98
C GLU A 836 -1.17 15.05 -28.35
N LEU A 837 -1.44 13.86 -27.82
CA LEU A 837 -0.60 12.69 -28.02
C LEU A 837 -1.21 11.77 -29.05
N GLU A 838 -0.44 11.47 -30.09
CA GLU A 838 -0.74 10.42 -31.06
C GLU A 838 0.19 9.24 -30.85
N VAL A 839 -0.35 8.05 -30.83
CA VAL A 839 0.44 6.80 -30.71
C VAL A 839 0.06 5.87 -31.83
N GLU A 840 1.04 5.38 -32.56
CA GLU A 840 0.86 4.48 -33.70
C GLU A 840 1.79 3.27 -33.60
N VAL A 841 1.29 2.13 -34.04
CA VAL A 841 2.06 0.90 -34.15
C VAL A 841 2.35 0.64 -35.63
N GLN A 842 3.62 0.54 -35.99
CA GLN A 842 4.04 0.32 -37.37
C GLN A 842 4.95 -0.89 -37.52
N PRO A 843 4.63 -1.83 -38.44
CA PRO A 843 3.36 -1.95 -39.18
C PRO A 843 2.20 -2.30 -38.23
N ALA A 844 0.99 -1.93 -38.57
CA ALA A 844 -0.19 -2.38 -37.86
C ALA A 844 -0.20 -3.90 -37.73
N GLN A 845 -0.57 -4.44 -36.56
CA GLN A 845 -0.51 -5.87 -36.20
C GLN A 845 0.89 -6.43 -35.89
N ALA A 846 1.93 -5.64 -35.89
CA ALA A 846 3.28 -6.07 -35.55
C ALA A 846 3.53 -6.12 -34.04
N GLY A 847 2.64 -5.55 -33.27
CA GLY A 847 2.73 -5.46 -31.84
C GLY A 847 1.65 -4.57 -31.27
N ALA A 848 1.88 -4.10 -30.06
CA ALA A 848 1.03 -3.11 -29.40
C ALA A 848 1.87 -2.16 -28.54
N VAL A 849 1.28 -1.07 -28.11
CA VAL A 849 1.87 -0.14 -27.14
C VAL A 849 0.96 -0.04 -25.92
N SER A 850 1.49 -0.36 -24.77
CA SER A 850 0.85 -0.05 -23.49
C SER A 850 1.34 1.31 -23.02
N ILE A 851 0.42 2.22 -22.74
CA ILE A 851 0.69 3.51 -22.12
C ILE A 851 0.25 3.38 -20.66
N TYR A 852 1.21 3.41 -19.74
CA TYR A 852 0.96 3.11 -18.32
C TYR A 852 -0.22 3.91 -17.77
N ASN A 853 -1.21 3.20 -17.19
CA ASN A 853 -2.48 3.73 -16.65
C ASN A 853 -3.32 4.60 -17.62
N THR A 854 -3.04 4.58 -18.91
CA THR A 854 -3.70 5.49 -19.87
C THR A 854 -4.42 4.74 -20.99
N ALA A 855 -3.69 3.91 -21.77
CA ALA A 855 -4.26 3.23 -22.93
C ALA A 855 -3.45 2.00 -23.36
N TYR A 856 -4.13 1.11 -24.09
CA TYR A 856 -3.50 0.03 -24.85
C TYR A 856 -3.79 0.26 -26.33
N VAL A 857 -2.75 0.32 -27.15
CA VAL A 857 -2.82 0.73 -28.56
C VAL A 857 -2.26 -0.40 -29.44
N ASP A 858 -3.07 -0.96 -30.31
CA ASP A 858 -2.69 -2.03 -31.25
C ASP A 858 -2.58 -1.58 -32.71
N ASP A 859 -3.00 -0.35 -33.02
CA ASP A 859 -2.88 0.26 -34.34
C ASP A 859 -2.63 1.78 -34.21
N TYR A 860 -3.65 2.55 -33.86
CA TYR A 860 -3.58 4.01 -33.74
C TYR A 860 -4.48 4.52 -32.61
N TRP A 861 -3.96 5.49 -31.85
CA TRP A 861 -4.67 6.11 -30.76
C TRP A 861 -4.29 7.60 -30.62
N THR A 862 -5.25 8.45 -30.28
CA THR A 862 -5.00 9.86 -30.00
C THR A 862 -5.84 10.35 -28.82
N SER A 863 -5.24 11.17 -27.98
CA SER A 863 -5.90 11.86 -26.87
C SER A 863 -5.09 13.06 -26.39
N GLY A 864 -5.79 14.05 -25.86
CA GLY A 864 -5.14 15.13 -25.12
C GLY A 864 -4.84 14.66 -23.69
N LEU A 865 -3.62 14.80 -23.23
CA LEU A 865 -3.16 14.39 -21.91
C LEU A 865 -2.54 15.55 -21.13
N VAL A 866 -2.93 15.68 -19.86
CA VAL A 866 -2.21 16.52 -18.90
C VAL A 866 -1.24 15.63 -18.15
N THR A 867 0.06 15.90 -18.28
CA THR A 867 1.09 15.11 -17.63
C THR A 867 1.82 15.95 -16.61
N ASN A 868 1.90 15.45 -15.38
CA ASN A 868 2.67 16.08 -14.30
C ASN A 868 4.07 15.45 -14.15
N GLY A 869 4.46 14.59 -15.08
CA GLY A 869 5.73 13.88 -15.07
C GLY A 869 5.90 13.02 -16.32
N PRO A 870 6.94 12.19 -16.38
CA PRO A 870 7.19 11.34 -17.52
C PRO A 870 6.07 10.29 -17.69
N LEU A 871 5.57 10.17 -18.93
CA LEU A 871 4.64 9.13 -19.33
C LEU A 871 5.42 7.92 -19.83
N ILE A 872 5.09 6.74 -19.32
CA ILE A 872 5.79 5.49 -19.66
C ILE A 872 5.04 4.78 -20.79
N PHE A 873 5.80 4.37 -21.81
CA PHE A 873 5.34 3.61 -22.96
C PHE A 873 6.08 2.28 -23.01
N ARG A 874 5.37 1.21 -23.24
CA ARG A 874 5.94 -0.13 -23.39
C ARG A 874 5.49 -0.75 -24.71
N ALA A 875 6.45 -1.15 -25.52
CA ALA A 875 6.20 -1.93 -26.74
C ALA A 875 5.99 -3.41 -26.38
N ILE A 876 5.01 -4.01 -27.00
CA ILE A 876 4.64 -5.43 -26.84
C ILE A 876 4.71 -6.06 -28.22
N GLU A 877 5.60 -7.01 -28.40
CA GLU A 877 5.87 -7.66 -29.69
C GLU A 877 4.79 -8.70 -30.02
N ALA A 878 4.31 -8.69 -31.24
CA ALA A 878 3.51 -9.78 -31.76
C ALA A 878 4.39 -10.95 -32.25
N ASP A 879 3.81 -12.10 -32.40
CA ASP A 879 4.53 -13.29 -32.89
C ASP A 879 5.22 -13.02 -34.26
N GLN A 880 6.48 -13.39 -34.38
CA GLN A 880 7.36 -13.16 -35.54
C GLN A 880 7.74 -11.69 -35.82
N TRP A 881 7.47 -10.80 -34.88
CA TRP A 881 7.90 -9.41 -34.92
C TRP A 881 8.83 -9.10 -33.75
N GLU A 882 9.77 -8.21 -33.99
CA GLU A 882 10.71 -7.70 -32.96
C GLU A 882 10.63 -6.17 -32.94
N PHE A 883 10.57 -5.61 -31.75
CA PHE A 883 10.60 -4.17 -31.60
C PHE A 883 11.92 -3.59 -32.13
N ASP A 884 11.83 -2.64 -33.04
CA ASP A 884 13.03 -1.99 -33.56
C ASP A 884 13.38 -0.73 -32.78
N ARG A 885 12.44 0.19 -32.66
CA ARG A 885 12.65 1.45 -31.93
C ARG A 885 11.36 2.27 -31.80
N TRP A 886 11.42 3.23 -30.93
CA TRP A 886 10.50 4.33 -30.86
C TRP A 886 10.90 5.44 -31.84
N ILE A 887 9.92 6.06 -32.49
CA ILE A 887 10.08 7.31 -33.21
C ILE A 887 9.21 8.33 -32.47
N VAL A 888 9.85 9.38 -31.97
CA VAL A 888 9.24 10.43 -31.18
C VAL A 888 9.51 11.75 -31.90
N GLN A 889 8.53 12.62 -31.97
CA GLN A 889 8.63 13.81 -32.83
C GLN A 889 9.31 14.99 -32.15
N GLU A 890 8.90 15.32 -30.91
CA GLU A 890 9.28 16.56 -30.23
C GLU A 890 10.14 16.34 -28.99
N THR A 891 10.03 15.16 -28.35
CA THR A 891 10.75 14.84 -27.12
C THR A 891 11.82 13.76 -27.32
N GLU A 892 12.68 13.59 -26.33
CA GLU A 892 13.72 12.56 -26.35
C GLU A 892 13.31 11.36 -25.48
N PRO A 893 13.35 10.13 -25.98
CA PRO A 893 12.99 8.95 -25.23
C PRO A 893 14.06 8.60 -24.18
N SER A 894 13.63 8.31 -22.97
CA SER A 894 14.50 7.87 -21.87
C SER A 894 14.16 6.41 -21.50
N PRO A 895 15.12 5.49 -21.37
CA PRO A 895 16.58 5.70 -21.45
C PRO A 895 17.11 5.86 -22.89
N ASN A 896 16.39 5.40 -23.93
CA ASN A 896 16.70 5.61 -25.35
C ASN A 896 15.55 5.08 -26.23
N ASP A 897 15.65 5.30 -27.56
CA ASP A 897 14.63 4.91 -28.56
C ASP A 897 14.59 3.41 -28.87
N ARG A 898 15.46 2.58 -28.30
CA ARG A 898 15.56 1.14 -28.61
C ARG A 898 15.16 0.22 -27.46
N ASN A 899 14.85 0.76 -26.33
CA ASN A 899 14.31 -0.03 -25.21
C ASN A 899 12.84 -0.34 -25.44
N LEU A 900 12.42 -1.55 -25.09
CA LEU A 900 11.01 -1.93 -25.11
C LEU A 900 10.13 -0.98 -24.28
N GLU A 901 10.69 -0.44 -23.21
CA GLU A 901 10.04 0.56 -22.38
C GLU A 901 10.79 1.88 -22.45
N MET A 902 10.04 2.98 -22.59
CA MET A 902 10.58 4.33 -22.58
C MET A 902 9.68 5.27 -21.79
N ALA A 903 10.27 6.33 -21.25
CA ALA A 903 9.56 7.43 -20.64
C ALA A 903 9.76 8.71 -21.47
N LEU A 904 8.68 9.47 -21.66
CA LEU A 904 8.71 10.78 -22.29
C LEU A 904 8.24 11.85 -21.31
N ASN A 905 9.03 12.90 -21.16
CA ASN A 905 8.58 14.08 -20.43
C ASN A 905 7.86 15.02 -21.41
N LEU A 906 6.54 15.03 -21.30
CA LEU A 906 5.65 15.81 -22.17
C LEU A 906 5.28 17.20 -21.60
N GLU A 907 5.91 17.61 -20.50
CA GLU A 907 5.65 18.90 -19.87
C GLU A 907 6.00 20.06 -20.82
N GLY A 908 5.01 20.90 -21.13
CA GLY A 908 5.17 22.03 -22.05
C GLY A 908 5.23 21.66 -23.55
N VAL A 909 4.95 20.40 -23.91
CA VAL A 909 4.90 19.93 -25.30
C VAL A 909 3.43 19.94 -25.78
N PRO A 910 3.05 20.79 -26.74
CA PRO A 910 1.66 20.92 -27.16
C PRO A 910 1.15 19.76 -28.01
N PHE A 911 2.04 19.09 -28.72
CA PHE A 911 1.74 17.93 -29.54
C PHE A 911 2.94 16.97 -29.53
N GLU A 912 2.67 15.68 -29.40
CA GLU A 912 3.68 14.66 -29.57
C GLU A 912 3.14 13.49 -30.37
N SER A 913 3.96 12.99 -31.27
CA SER A 913 3.69 11.77 -32.01
C SER A 913 4.69 10.68 -31.65
N VAL A 914 4.19 9.55 -31.24
CA VAL A 914 4.97 8.39 -30.85
C VAL A 914 4.64 7.23 -31.75
N VAL A 915 5.63 6.71 -32.46
CA VAL A 915 5.48 5.51 -33.27
C VAL A 915 6.33 4.39 -32.68
N ALA A 916 5.71 3.28 -32.37
CA ALA A 916 6.40 2.04 -32.07
C ALA A 916 6.68 1.30 -33.39
N LEU A 917 7.93 1.29 -33.77
CA LEU A 917 8.37 0.63 -35.01
C LEU A 917 8.83 -0.79 -34.69
N PHE A 918 8.19 -1.74 -35.35
CA PHE A 918 8.56 -3.14 -35.29
C PHE A 918 9.15 -3.58 -36.63
N LYS A 919 10.05 -4.48 -36.58
CA LYS A 919 10.65 -5.13 -37.75
C LYS A 919 10.36 -6.60 -37.75
N GLU A 920 10.31 -7.15 -38.91
CA GLU A 920 10.19 -8.60 -39.09
C GLU A 920 11.40 -9.29 -38.49
N VAL A 921 11.17 -10.40 -37.81
CA VAL A 921 12.25 -11.26 -37.36
C VAL A 921 12.90 -11.87 -38.60
N GLU A 922 14.15 -11.48 -38.90
CA GLU A 922 14.87 -11.97 -40.08
C GLU A 922 14.98 -13.49 -40.07
N PHE A 923 14.66 -14.05 -41.21
CA PHE A 923 14.78 -15.50 -41.42
C PHE A 923 16.23 -15.93 -41.20
N SER A 924 16.45 -16.77 -40.23
CA SER A 924 17.76 -17.35 -39.97
C SER A 924 17.61 -18.83 -39.58
N LEU A 925 18.48 -19.65 -40.09
CA LEU A 925 18.52 -21.07 -39.77
C LEU A 925 19.96 -21.53 -39.53
N PHE A 926 20.21 -22.02 -38.33
CA PHE A 926 21.46 -22.65 -37.95
C PHE A 926 21.30 -24.15 -38.04
N ILE A 927 22.15 -24.80 -38.79
CA ILE A 927 22.12 -26.25 -38.97
C ILE A 927 23.46 -26.82 -38.50
N PRO A 928 23.51 -27.63 -37.45
CA PRO A 928 24.71 -28.31 -37.00
C PRO A 928 25.32 -29.17 -38.10
N ASN A 929 26.57 -29.55 -38.00
CA ASN A 929 27.25 -30.39 -38.98
C ASN A 929 27.68 -31.76 -38.45
N ALA A 930 27.49 -32.02 -37.17
CA ALA A 930 27.75 -33.31 -36.55
C ALA A 930 26.91 -33.44 -35.26
N PHE A 931 26.63 -34.64 -34.83
CA PHE A 931 26.01 -34.96 -33.55
C PHE A 931 26.41 -36.37 -33.10
N THR A 932 26.29 -36.64 -31.81
CA THR A 932 26.76 -37.86 -31.14
C THR A 932 25.60 -38.54 -30.41
N PRO A 933 24.74 -39.32 -31.11
CA PRO A 933 23.56 -39.95 -30.49
C PRO A 933 23.95 -41.18 -29.67
N ASP A 934 24.70 -40.99 -28.57
CA ASP A 934 25.14 -42.01 -27.63
C ASP A 934 24.38 -41.97 -26.30
N ASN A 935 23.41 -41.03 -26.17
CA ASN A 935 22.50 -40.88 -25.05
C ASN A 935 23.20 -40.43 -23.76
N ASP A 936 24.25 -39.59 -23.91
CA ASP A 936 24.96 -38.99 -22.75
C ASP A 936 24.38 -37.61 -22.34
N GLY A 937 23.40 -37.10 -23.10
CA GLY A 937 22.73 -35.82 -22.88
C GLY A 937 23.39 -34.65 -23.63
N VAL A 938 24.48 -34.87 -24.38
CA VAL A 938 25.19 -33.81 -25.09
C VAL A 938 25.23 -34.12 -26.58
N ASN A 939 24.66 -33.23 -27.41
CA ASN A 939 24.59 -33.40 -28.88
C ASN A 939 23.96 -34.70 -29.38
N ASP A 940 23.06 -35.29 -28.61
CA ASP A 940 22.35 -36.53 -28.95
C ASP A 940 21.39 -36.40 -30.12
N SER A 941 21.12 -35.19 -30.57
CA SER A 941 20.14 -34.92 -31.60
C SER A 941 20.63 -33.88 -32.62
N PHE A 942 20.20 -34.05 -33.84
CA PHE A 942 20.42 -33.11 -34.93
C PHE A 942 19.12 -32.39 -35.26
N LEU A 943 19.06 -31.11 -34.91
CA LEU A 943 17.91 -30.24 -35.11
C LEU A 943 18.37 -28.94 -35.78
N PRO A 944 17.82 -28.58 -36.94
CA PRO A 944 17.96 -27.23 -37.47
C PRO A 944 17.22 -26.23 -36.55
N LEU A 945 17.93 -25.24 -36.03
CA LEU A 945 17.37 -24.21 -35.15
C LEU A 945 17.34 -22.88 -35.90
N GLY A 946 16.25 -22.16 -35.79
CA GLY A 946 16.12 -20.87 -36.44
C GLY A 946 14.85 -20.11 -36.04
N GLN A 947 14.74 -18.92 -36.59
CA GLN A 947 13.63 -18.02 -36.39
C GLN A 947 13.19 -17.34 -37.69
N GLY A 948 12.03 -16.71 -37.72
CA GLY A 948 11.52 -15.97 -38.87
C GLY A 948 10.98 -16.86 -39.99
N PHE A 949 10.53 -18.08 -39.69
CA PHE A 949 9.90 -18.98 -40.68
C PHE A 949 8.59 -19.59 -40.15
N THR A 950 7.72 -20.01 -41.10
CA THR A 950 6.46 -20.67 -40.77
C THR A 950 6.61 -22.18 -40.65
N ALA A 951 5.97 -22.79 -39.64
CA ALA A 951 5.95 -24.24 -39.47
C ALA A 951 5.20 -24.98 -40.62
N ASP A 952 4.26 -24.30 -41.29
CA ASP A 952 3.34 -24.93 -42.28
C ASP A 952 4.02 -25.46 -43.53
N GLN A 953 5.18 -24.94 -43.88
CA GLN A 953 5.95 -25.38 -45.05
C GLN A 953 7.38 -25.80 -44.72
N TYR A 954 7.63 -26.05 -43.45
CA TYR A 954 8.90 -26.63 -43.02
C TYR A 954 9.00 -28.08 -43.43
N ARG A 955 10.14 -28.49 -43.96
CA ARG A 955 10.45 -29.88 -44.17
C ARG A 955 11.93 -30.13 -44.00
N PHE A 956 12.26 -31.08 -43.14
CA PHE A 956 13.60 -31.52 -42.84
C PHE A 956 13.74 -33.01 -43.20
N THR A 957 14.62 -33.31 -44.19
CA THR A 957 14.86 -34.64 -44.73
C THR A 957 16.34 -34.98 -44.59
N VAL A 958 16.66 -36.19 -44.13
CA VAL A 958 18.02 -36.72 -44.09
C VAL A 958 18.12 -37.96 -44.98
N LEU A 959 19.20 -38.02 -45.78
CA LEU A 959 19.45 -39.09 -46.72
C LEU A 959 20.78 -39.79 -46.41
N ASN A 960 20.82 -41.10 -46.66
CA ASN A 960 22.09 -41.81 -46.59
C ASN A 960 22.93 -41.58 -47.88
N ARG A 961 24.15 -42.14 -47.91
CA ARG A 961 25.07 -41.99 -49.06
C ARG A 961 24.55 -42.53 -50.40
N TRP A 962 23.49 -43.31 -50.41
CA TRP A 962 22.82 -43.89 -51.58
C TRP A 962 21.64 -43.04 -52.04
N GLY A 963 21.32 -41.93 -51.31
CA GLY A 963 20.19 -41.07 -51.63
C GLY A 963 18.86 -41.55 -51.08
N GLU A 964 18.85 -42.58 -50.24
CA GLU A 964 17.62 -43.07 -49.59
C GLU A 964 17.32 -42.23 -48.35
N VAL A 965 16.03 -41.88 -48.14
CA VAL A 965 15.58 -41.10 -46.98
C VAL A 965 15.67 -41.96 -45.73
N VAL A 966 16.39 -41.48 -44.72
CA VAL A 966 16.50 -42.12 -43.40
C VAL A 966 15.67 -41.38 -42.34
N PHE A 967 15.39 -40.11 -42.55
CA PHE A 967 14.54 -39.31 -41.68
C PHE A 967 13.82 -38.23 -42.50
N ASP A 968 12.59 -37.98 -42.19
CA ASP A 968 11.79 -36.93 -42.80
C ASP A 968 10.74 -36.43 -41.81
N THR A 969 10.68 -35.11 -41.63
CA THR A 969 9.68 -34.44 -40.78
C THR A 969 9.27 -33.11 -41.39
N THR A 970 8.04 -32.73 -41.16
CA THR A 970 7.50 -31.40 -41.45
C THR A 970 7.31 -30.54 -40.18
N ASN A 971 7.64 -31.08 -39.01
CA ASN A 971 7.60 -30.36 -37.78
C ASN A 971 9.01 -29.87 -37.43
N PRO A 972 9.23 -28.56 -37.28
CA PRO A 972 10.55 -27.99 -36.98
C PRO A 972 11.09 -28.37 -35.59
N GLU A 973 10.25 -28.85 -34.69
CA GLU A 973 10.63 -29.23 -33.32
C GLU A 973 11.09 -30.70 -33.20
N ILE A 974 10.94 -31.50 -34.23
CA ILE A 974 11.30 -32.93 -34.20
C ILE A 974 12.75 -33.12 -34.68
N PRO A 975 13.68 -33.44 -33.76
CA PRO A 975 15.06 -33.69 -34.11
C PRO A 975 15.27 -35.09 -34.72
N TRP A 976 16.32 -35.22 -35.50
CA TRP A 976 16.83 -36.53 -35.90
C TRP A 976 17.83 -37.04 -34.85
N ILE A 977 17.52 -38.15 -34.21
CA ILE A 977 18.36 -38.80 -33.18
C ILE A 977 19.17 -39.99 -33.80
N GLY A 978 19.40 -39.98 -35.09
CA GLY A 978 20.17 -41.02 -35.75
C GLY A 978 19.40 -42.31 -36.02
N GLN A 979 18.05 -42.30 -35.93
CA GLN A 979 17.22 -43.45 -36.33
C GLN A 979 16.94 -43.47 -37.83
N ASN A 980 16.73 -44.67 -38.37
CA ASN A 980 16.22 -44.85 -39.75
C ASN A 980 14.70 -45.05 -39.70
N SER A 981 13.94 -43.95 -39.88
CA SER A 981 12.47 -43.96 -39.84
C SER A 981 11.82 -44.68 -41.03
N SER A 982 12.55 -44.86 -42.15
CA SER A 982 12.03 -45.57 -43.34
C SER A 982 12.11 -47.08 -43.23
N ALA A 983 12.87 -47.62 -42.31
CA ALA A 983 13.06 -49.07 -42.14
C ALA A 983 12.06 -49.73 -41.16
N GLY A 984 11.10 -49.02 -40.63
CA GLY A 984 9.99 -49.58 -39.82
C GLY A 984 10.39 -50.20 -38.49
N GLY A 985 11.44 -49.72 -37.84
CA GLY A 985 11.91 -50.24 -36.54
C GLY A 985 12.93 -49.32 -35.87
N ASN A 986 13.26 -49.63 -34.62
CA ASN A 986 14.27 -48.90 -33.81
C ASN A 986 15.71 -49.16 -34.29
N HIS A 987 15.95 -49.07 -35.58
CA HIS A 987 17.28 -49.25 -36.12
C HIS A 987 17.97 -47.90 -36.27
N PHE A 988 19.07 -47.74 -35.61
CA PHE A 988 19.93 -46.58 -35.79
C PHE A 988 20.80 -46.71 -37.04
N VAL A 989 21.06 -45.59 -37.68
CA VAL A 989 21.94 -45.56 -38.84
C VAL A 989 23.40 -45.79 -38.43
N PRO A 990 24.28 -46.37 -39.23
CA PRO A 990 25.70 -46.51 -38.95
C PRO A 990 26.39 -45.13 -38.82
N ASP A 991 27.53 -45.11 -38.12
CA ASP A 991 28.39 -43.93 -38.12
C ASP A 991 28.80 -43.55 -39.53
N GLY A 992 28.80 -42.25 -39.81
CA GLY A 992 29.13 -41.78 -41.15
C GLY A 992 28.50 -40.42 -41.48
N VAL A 993 28.67 -40.07 -42.76
CA VAL A 993 28.17 -38.79 -43.27
C VAL A 993 26.82 -38.99 -43.95
N TYR A 994 25.84 -38.21 -43.59
CA TYR A 994 24.49 -38.16 -44.13
C TYR A 994 24.23 -36.82 -44.78
N MET A 995 23.47 -36.81 -45.86
CA MET A 995 23.04 -35.54 -46.47
C MET A 995 21.71 -35.09 -45.88
N TYR A 996 21.57 -33.81 -45.67
CA TYR A 996 20.29 -33.24 -45.27
C TYR A 996 19.77 -32.19 -46.24
N THR A 997 18.48 -32.04 -46.27
CA THR A 997 17.80 -30.92 -46.94
C THR A 997 16.79 -30.37 -45.95
N VAL A 998 16.87 -29.05 -45.65
CA VAL A 998 15.87 -28.33 -44.86
C VAL A 998 15.24 -27.27 -45.76
N THR A 999 13.96 -27.34 -45.94
CA THR A 999 13.18 -26.30 -46.62
C THR A 999 12.32 -25.59 -45.59
N ALA A 1000 12.41 -24.27 -45.55
CA ALA A 1000 11.61 -23.43 -44.72
C ALA A 1000 11.09 -22.21 -45.50
N LEU A 1001 9.93 -21.73 -45.18
CA LEU A 1001 9.29 -20.56 -45.76
C LEU A 1001 9.39 -19.39 -44.78
N GLY A 1002 9.97 -18.29 -45.22
CA GLY A 1002 10.02 -17.08 -44.40
C GLY A 1002 8.61 -16.63 -43.99
N SER A 1003 8.45 -16.20 -42.75
CA SER A 1003 7.15 -15.87 -42.17
C SER A 1003 6.50 -14.67 -42.84
N HIS A 1004 7.31 -13.71 -43.29
CA HIS A 1004 6.83 -12.45 -43.86
C HIS A 1004 7.00 -12.35 -45.37
N ASP A 1005 8.16 -12.66 -45.89
CA ASP A 1005 8.48 -12.54 -47.32
C ASP A 1005 7.95 -13.70 -48.14
N LEU A 1006 7.46 -14.75 -47.46
CA LEU A 1006 6.99 -15.99 -48.07
C LEU A 1006 8.00 -16.60 -49.07
N SER A 1007 9.26 -16.27 -48.92
CA SER A 1007 10.33 -16.86 -49.75
C SER A 1007 10.69 -18.24 -49.22
N SER A 1008 10.68 -19.22 -50.11
CA SER A 1008 11.11 -20.57 -49.76
C SER A 1008 12.62 -20.70 -49.89
N SER A 1009 13.26 -20.96 -48.78
CA SER A 1009 14.70 -21.24 -48.75
C SER A 1009 14.96 -22.72 -48.51
N THR A 1010 15.89 -23.28 -49.30
CA THR A 1010 16.29 -24.66 -49.13
C THR A 1010 17.78 -24.76 -48.83
N PHE A 1011 18.06 -25.30 -47.66
CA PHE A 1011 19.43 -25.57 -47.19
C PHE A 1011 19.80 -27.03 -47.43
N ARG A 1012 21.01 -27.26 -47.88
CA ARG A 1012 21.52 -28.61 -48.13
C ARG A 1012 22.92 -28.71 -47.58
N GLY A 1013 23.21 -29.80 -46.93
CA GLY A 1013 24.50 -29.99 -46.31
C GLY A 1013 24.72 -31.47 -45.92
N CYS A 1014 25.76 -31.66 -45.17
CA CYS A 1014 26.09 -32.96 -44.62
C CYS A 1014 26.16 -32.89 -43.11
N VAL A 1015 25.68 -33.92 -42.43
CA VAL A 1015 25.83 -34.11 -41.01
C VAL A 1015 26.58 -35.40 -40.72
N THR A 1016 27.49 -35.36 -39.81
CA THR A 1016 28.25 -36.53 -39.38
C THR A 1016 27.64 -37.13 -38.13
N VAL A 1017 27.33 -38.40 -38.19
CA VAL A 1017 26.89 -39.21 -37.04
C VAL A 1017 28.12 -39.94 -36.49
N VAL A 1018 28.42 -39.76 -35.21
CA VAL A 1018 29.50 -40.43 -34.48
C VAL A 1018 28.92 -41.00 -33.18
N ARG A 1019 29.18 -42.25 -32.86
CA ARG A 1019 28.76 -42.91 -31.62
C ARG A 1019 29.94 -43.51 -30.90
#